data_3f84124161f8b04e782a417fe27eabc2
#
_entry.id   3f84124161f8b04e782a417fe27eabc2
#
_cell.length_a   1.000
_cell.length_b   1.000
_cell.length_c   1.000
_cell.angle_alpha   90.00
_cell.angle_beta   90.00
_cell.angle_gamma   90.00
#
_symmetry.space_group_name_H-M   'P 1'
#
loop_
_entity.id
_entity.type
_entity.pdbx_description
1 polymer ?
#
loop_
_entity_poly.entity_id
_entity_poly.type
_entity_poly.pdbx_seq_one_letter_code
_entity_poly.pdbx_strand_id
1 'polypeptide(L)'
;MDLSVLNGFSKEEISKIIQALNITSENNKKQTEPELIREIEPIEKWVNNPYYIGKDGLKLYKFWKDALIDIFGTHKGQYNELIVEGGLGTGKSTVGMYILIRKLYEISCYRNIPGLFDLMSSASIVFMYFSLTKYQAELTGFKQFRETIDSIPYFQEHFCRNMKHSSILEFPENVVFRHGARLTDQIGSNLIATIMDEANFFNHNGQATADAGALSAIQELHTAVLNRGASRFMANGVNSSISVLISSPTYSSSYTQQRIEASVGNPHARVFRCRLWDCKPEKYSKEYFNVFLGNEKVDPFIIRDVEDLNNALEAEMCPRYDGRDLKDGIKRMPPRMKSKIDFIPIDFRNRFETDLLQSIMDIAGYSVAPTGRLFSSRKIWNSCISDDVQELFYKNELSITTEDNSESNSLEFYLKDKNKFPENHLSHYIHIDQSYAHDSTGFAICHRGESVLKDGSLMPTIILDCAIRINPPPPPKKISIARIRSFIFYCIRQLKLNVAKVTYDSFSSAESIQTLKENGINAEMQSVDRTDDAYLGFIDLLYDGRVSFNKMDADLMATEIFELVHYRERHKVDHQPNGCFSGNTKIKVSGEGNIAIKDLVGREDVISFGMDDSNNIIEVPIKKIWKVKTEDKISKVRILNIDDGQITEVICTRNHLFKTKKGKYVEASQLETGVLLDGFGHHSVAGVLNYTSFYPIEVYDMESPVTSNYCLGNGVIVHNSKDVMDAVVGCIHSAIQDKDSEFQTPQQLSAGLRGNYDDYIDEDEIFSKEELLAGYHY
;
A
#
# COMPACT_ATOMS: atom_id res chain seq x y z
N MET A 1 34.10 47.48 -19.34
CA MET A 1 35.41 48.10 -19.43
C MET A 1 35.29 49.59 -19.17
N ASP A 2 36.03 50.10 -18.17
CA ASP A 2 36.01 51.51 -17.86
C ASP A 2 36.84 52.26 -18.96
N LEU A 3 36.16 53.02 -19.81
CA LEU A 3 36.74 53.74 -20.94
C LEU A 3 37.71 54.85 -20.53
N SER A 4 37.82 55.17 -19.24
CA SER A 4 38.74 56.15 -18.69
C SER A 4 40.22 55.75 -18.84
N VAL A 5 40.53 54.48 -19.02
CA VAL A 5 41.88 53.94 -19.21
C VAL A 5 42.45 54.27 -20.62
N LEU A 6 41.59 54.69 -21.54
CA LEU A 6 41.98 55.00 -22.90
C LEU A 6 42.25 56.53 -23.14
N ASN A 7 42.13 57.33 -22.08
CA ASN A 7 42.43 58.74 -22.14
C ASN A 7 43.97 58.97 -22.30
N GLY A 8 44.43 59.29 -23.50
CA GLY A 8 45.82 59.53 -23.80
C GLY A 8 46.33 58.85 -25.10
N PHE A 9 45.51 57.93 -25.64
CA PHE A 9 45.87 57.23 -26.90
C PHE A 9 45.23 57.88 -28.09
N SER A 10 45.97 57.92 -29.24
CA SER A 10 45.46 58.38 -30.54
C SER A 10 44.34 57.42 -31.04
N LYS A 11 43.49 57.95 -31.94
CA LYS A 11 42.42 57.12 -32.52
C LYS A 11 42.96 55.88 -33.27
N GLU A 12 44.15 55.94 -33.83
CA GLU A 12 44.79 54.78 -34.49
C GLU A 12 45.29 53.73 -33.47
N GLU A 13 45.81 54.16 -32.32
CA GLU A 13 46.23 53.29 -31.24
C GLU A 13 45.03 52.61 -30.55
N ILE A 14 43.95 53.36 -30.30
CA ILE A 14 42.69 52.83 -29.80
C ILE A 14 42.12 51.83 -30.80
N SER A 15 42.15 52.07 -32.08
CA SER A 15 41.71 51.13 -33.13
C SER A 15 42.49 49.81 -33.08
N LYS A 16 43.86 49.93 -32.96
CA LYS A 16 44.74 48.75 -32.85
C LYS A 16 44.49 47.95 -31.52
N ILE A 17 44.27 48.65 -30.43
CA ILE A 17 43.91 47.99 -29.11
C ILE A 17 42.57 47.28 -29.21
N ILE A 18 41.57 47.91 -29.82
CA ILE A 18 40.25 47.29 -30.03
C ILE A 18 40.36 46.07 -30.96
N GLN A 19 41.15 46.17 -32.00
CA GLN A 19 41.36 45.06 -32.92
C GLN A 19 42.13 43.93 -32.26
N ALA A 20 43.14 44.21 -31.45
CA ALA A 20 43.87 43.20 -30.66
C ALA A 20 42.97 42.55 -29.60
N LEU A 21 42.13 43.33 -28.91
CA LEU A 21 41.16 42.83 -27.93
C LEU A 21 40.05 41.97 -28.59
N ASN A 22 39.60 42.37 -29.80
CA ASN A 22 38.61 41.56 -30.54
C ASN A 22 39.23 40.26 -31.04
N ILE A 23 40.47 40.28 -31.54
CA ILE A 23 41.21 39.07 -31.94
C ILE A 23 41.44 38.17 -30.72
N THR A 24 41.77 38.73 -29.55
CA THR A 24 41.96 37.99 -28.32
C THR A 24 40.62 37.42 -27.82
N SER A 25 39.51 38.19 -27.92
CA SER A 25 38.18 37.73 -27.56
C SER A 25 37.61 36.66 -28.52
N GLU A 26 37.91 36.79 -29.83
CA GLU A 26 37.57 35.75 -30.82
C GLU A 26 38.41 34.49 -30.66
N ASN A 27 39.71 34.61 -30.34
CA ASN A 27 40.56 33.47 -30.04
C ASN A 27 40.17 32.80 -28.71
N ASN A 28 39.81 33.57 -27.68
CA ASN A 28 39.28 32.99 -26.44
C ASN A 28 37.88 32.37 -26.66
N LYS A 29 37.01 32.93 -27.50
CA LYS A 29 35.76 32.28 -27.88
C LYS A 29 35.97 30.99 -28.66
N LYS A 30 36.96 30.96 -29.59
CA LYS A 30 37.34 29.74 -30.34
C LYS A 30 37.96 28.66 -29.45
N GLN A 31 38.62 29.02 -28.33
CA GLN A 31 39.13 28.05 -27.35
C GLN A 31 38.08 27.53 -26.36
N THR A 32 36.92 28.16 -26.27
CA THR A 32 35.86 27.82 -25.32
C THR A 32 34.64 27.15 -25.95
N GLU A 33 34.50 27.11 -27.26
CA GLU A 33 33.43 26.32 -27.89
C GLU A 33 33.83 24.84 -27.93
N PRO A 34 32.92 23.95 -27.48
CA PRO A 34 33.19 22.51 -27.52
C PRO A 34 33.39 22.04 -28.97
N GLU A 35 34.60 21.56 -29.28
CA GLU A 35 34.95 21.11 -30.62
C GLU A 35 34.33 19.75 -30.92
N LEU A 36 33.39 19.70 -31.89
CA LEU A 36 32.87 18.46 -32.43
C LEU A 36 33.93 17.80 -33.33
N ILE A 37 34.36 16.59 -32.97
CA ILE A 37 35.27 15.77 -33.81
C ILE A 37 34.50 14.84 -34.74
N ARG A 38 33.19 14.62 -34.49
CA ARG A 38 32.27 13.86 -35.33
C ARG A 38 30.87 14.48 -35.25
N GLU A 39 30.19 14.48 -36.38
CA GLU A 39 28.80 14.92 -36.45
C GLU A 39 27.90 13.93 -35.66
N ILE A 40 26.99 14.48 -34.85
CA ILE A 40 26.06 13.67 -34.07
C ILE A 40 24.95 13.22 -35.01
N GLU A 41 24.85 11.91 -35.25
CA GLU A 41 23.78 11.31 -36.07
C GLU A 41 22.40 11.60 -35.45
N PRO A 42 21.43 12.13 -36.22
CA PRO A 42 20.06 12.31 -35.77
C PRO A 42 19.47 11.03 -35.20
N ILE A 43 18.65 11.16 -34.13
CA ILE A 43 18.15 10.01 -33.38
C ILE A 43 17.30 9.07 -34.24
N GLU A 44 16.52 9.61 -35.17
CA GLU A 44 15.66 8.86 -36.10
C GLU A 44 16.47 7.88 -36.99
N LYS A 45 17.67 8.28 -37.38
CA LYS A 45 18.60 7.43 -38.11
C LYS A 45 19.36 6.51 -37.16
N TRP A 46 19.81 7.03 -36.01
CA TRP A 46 20.59 6.31 -35.03
C TRP A 46 19.86 5.07 -34.53
N VAL A 47 18.55 5.16 -34.19
CA VAL A 47 17.73 4.01 -33.66
C VAL A 47 17.50 2.90 -34.69
N ASN A 48 17.77 3.15 -35.96
CA ASN A 48 17.55 2.21 -37.05
C ASN A 48 18.85 1.75 -37.75
N ASN A 49 20.01 2.24 -37.31
CA ASN A 49 21.29 1.90 -37.91
C ASN A 49 22.12 0.99 -37.00
N PRO A 50 22.38 -0.29 -37.39
CA PRO A 50 23.12 -1.24 -36.56
C PRO A 50 24.56 -0.81 -36.26
N TYR A 51 25.13 0.11 -37.02
CA TYR A 51 26.45 0.70 -36.75
C TYR A 51 26.48 1.43 -35.40
N TYR A 52 25.40 2.16 -35.06
CA TYR A 52 25.31 2.97 -33.85
C TYR A 52 24.58 2.27 -32.69
N ILE A 53 23.55 1.45 -32.98
CA ILE A 53 22.70 0.85 -31.93
C ILE A 53 23.01 -0.66 -31.70
N GLY A 54 23.84 -1.23 -32.60
CA GLY A 54 24.11 -2.66 -32.60
C GLY A 54 22.95 -3.49 -33.15
N LYS A 55 23.20 -4.81 -33.39
CA LYS A 55 22.18 -5.73 -33.90
C LYS A 55 21.03 -5.94 -32.94
N ASP A 56 21.31 -5.96 -31.63
CA ASP A 56 20.29 -6.15 -30.61
C ASP A 56 19.43 -4.92 -30.39
N GLY A 57 19.98 -3.72 -30.55
CA GLY A 57 19.22 -2.48 -30.51
C GLY A 57 18.17 -2.35 -31.61
N LEU A 58 18.40 -2.99 -32.77
CA LEU A 58 17.38 -3.05 -33.82
C LEU A 58 16.12 -3.81 -33.38
N LYS A 59 16.22 -4.72 -32.39
CA LYS A 59 15.12 -5.51 -31.84
C LYS A 59 14.30 -4.75 -30.76
N LEU A 60 14.70 -3.51 -30.42
CA LEU A 60 13.89 -2.69 -29.51
C LEU A 60 12.47 -2.55 -30.03
N TYR A 61 11.49 -2.69 -29.15
CA TYR A 61 10.09 -2.49 -29.49
C TYR A 61 9.86 -1.06 -30.01
N LYS A 62 8.91 -0.94 -30.94
CA LYS A 62 8.57 0.35 -31.54
C LYS A 62 8.30 1.42 -30.48
N PHE A 63 7.55 1.08 -29.44
CA PHE A 63 7.25 1.97 -28.30
C PHE A 63 8.54 2.60 -27.72
N TRP A 64 9.58 1.80 -27.52
CA TRP A 64 10.84 2.29 -26.97
C TRP A 64 11.71 3.06 -27.97
N LYS A 65 11.64 2.73 -29.25
CA LYS A 65 12.27 3.55 -30.29
C LYS A 65 11.64 4.92 -30.36
N ASP A 66 10.31 5.00 -30.31
CA ASP A 66 9.57 6.25 -30.29
C ASP A 66 9.91 7.08 -29.03
N ALA A 67 10.08 6.43 -27.86
CA ALA A 67 10.53 7.08 -26.64
C ALA A 67 11.95 7.67 -26.77
N LEU A 68 12.89 6.96 -27.38
CA LEU A 68 14.24 7.48 -27.66
C LEU A 68 14.21 8.69 -28.60
N ILE A 69 13.33 8.68 -29.62
CA ILE A 69 13.12 9.81 -30.51
C ILE A 69 12.52 11.00 -29.77
N ASP A 70 11.56 10.76 -28.85
CA ASP A 70 11.00 11.83 -28.01
C ASP A 70 12.09 12.49 -27.15
N ILE A 71 12.92 11.70 -26.46
CA ILE A 71 13.96 12.19 -25.53
C ILE A 71 15.09 12.93 -26.25
N PHE A 72 15.63 12.34 -27.31
CA PHE A 72 16.86 12.83 -27.98
C PHE A 72 16.62 13.57 -29.29
N GLY A 73 15.37 13.64 -29.76
CA GLY A 73 14.96 14.36 -30.96
C GLY A 73 14.01 15.50 -30.63
N THR A 74 12.72 15.18 -30.47
CA THR A 74 11.65 16.19 -30.31
C THR A 74 11.87 17.11 -29.11
N HIS A 75 12.34 16.56 -27.97
CA HIS A 75 12.54 17.29 -26.72
C HIS A 75 14.01 17.24 -26.25
N LYS A 76 14.95 17.26 -27.23
CA LYS A 76 16.38 17.18 -26.93
C LYS A 76 16.83 18.25 -25.93
N GLY A 77 17.45 17.79 -24.81
CA GLY A 77 17.97 18.68 -23.76
C GLY A 77 16.90 19.21 -22.80
N GLN A 78 15.63 18.86 -22.99
CA GLN A 78 14.55 19.29 -22.10
C GLN A 78 14.46 18.44 -20.84
N TYR A 79 14.55 17.10 -20.98
CA TYR A 79 14.34 16.19 -19.88
C TYR A 79 15.64 15.85 -19.15
N ASN A 80 15.62 15.95 -17.83
CA ASN A 80 16.71 15.52 -16.94
C ASN A 80 16.27 14.41 -15.97
N GLU A 81 14.95 14.15 -15.87
CA GLU A 81 14.38 13.06 -15.10
C GLU A 81 13.43 12.23 -15.99
N LEU A 82 13.71 10.95 -16.10
CA LEU A 82 12.88 9.99 -16.83
C LEU A 82 12.36 8.94 -15.86
N ILE A 83 11.06 8.73 -15.86
CA ILE A 83 10.41 7.70 -15.06
C ILE A 83 9.84 6.66 -16.00
N VAL A 84 10.34 5.43 -15.91
CA VAL A 84 9.97 4.31 -16.78
C VAL A 84 9.27 3.24 -15.95
N GLU A 85 7.96 3.17 -16.07
CA GLU A 85 7.12 2.24 -15.36
C GLU A 85 6.37 1.32 -16.33
N GLY A 86 6.12 0.07 -15.94
CA GLY A 86 5.36 -0.86 -16.78
C GLY A 86 5.44 -2.30 -16.30
N GLY A 87 4.65 -3.18 -16.90
CA GLY A 87 4.58 -4.59 -16.57
C GLY A 87 5.90 -5.35 -16.77
N LEU A 88 5.94 -6.57 -16.28
CA LEU A 88 7.09 -7.47 -16.45
C LEU A 88 7.32 -7.79 -17.94
N GLY A 89 8.59 -7.86 -18.36
CA GLY A 89 8.95 -8.21 -19.74
C GLY A 89 8.65 -7.16 -20.81
N THR A 90 8.35 -5.92 -20.43
CA THR A 90 8.14 -4.78 -21.35
C THR A 90 9.42 -4.15 -21.87
N GLY A 91 10.60 -4.53 -21.35
CA GLY A 91 11.90 -4.03 -21.80
C GLY A 91 12.35 -2.72 -21.16
N LYS A 92 11.84 -2.39 -19.99
CA LYS A 92 12.18 -1.17 -19.22
C LYS A 92 13.70 -0.98 -19.02
N SER A 93 14.36 -1.96 -18.41
CA SER A 93 15.81 -1.89 -18.15
C SER A 93 16.61 -1.82 -19.44
N THR A 94 16.14 -2.48 -20.51
CA THR A 94 16.78 -2.42 -21.83
C THR A 94 16.73 -1.01 -22.43
N VAL A 95 15.58 -0.33 -22.42
CA VAL A 95 15.51 1.04 -22.94
C VAL A 95 16.33 2.00 -22.07
N GLY A 96 16.33 1.84 -20.75
CA GLY A 96 17.17 2.63 -19.85
C GLY A 96 18.64 2.53 -20.25
N MET A 97 19.11 1.33 -20.53
CA MET A 97 20.47 1.12 -21.02
C MET A 97 20.73 1.84 -22.36
N TYR A 98 19.82 1.76 -23.33
CA TYR A 98 19.99 2.48 -24.61
C TYR A 98 19.92 4.01 -24.48
N ILE A 99 19.24 4.55 -23.46
CA ILE A 99 19.29 5.96 -23.08
C ILE A 99 20.74 6.33 -22.68
N LEU A 100 21.38 5.52 -21.83
CA LEU A 100 22.79 5.76 -21.46
C LEU A 100 23.74 5.59 -22.63
N ILE A 101 23.55 4.59 -23.50
CA ILE A 101 24.33 4.36 -24.70
C ILE A 101 24.23 5.55 -25.66
N ARG A 102 23.02 6.08 -25.88
CA ARG A 102 22.83 7.29 -26.71
C ARG A 102 23.53 8.50 -26.10
N LYS A 103 23.42 8.69 -24.79
CA LYS A 103 24.12 9.79 -24.11
C LYS A 103 25.64 9.66 -24.20
N LEU A 104 26.16 8.43 -24.03
CA LEU A 104 27.60 8.16 -24.22
C LEU A 104 28.05 8.43 -25.66
N TYR A 105 27.23 8.02 -26.65
CA TYR A 105 27.48 8.31 -28.05
C TYR A 105 27.56 9.83 -28.30
N GLU A 106 26.60 10.62 -27.81
CA GLU A 106 26.59 12.08 -28.02
C GLU A 106 27.85 12.75 -27.48
N ILE A 107 28.26 12.43 -26.24
CA ILE A 107 29.47 13.05 -25.65
C ILE A 107 30.74 12.55 -26.29
N SER A 108 30.80 11.33 -26.84
CA SER A 108 31.96 10.77 -27.52
C SER A 108 32.28 11.46 -28.85
N CYS A 109 31.33 12.27 -29.36
CA CYS A 109 31.54 13.06 -30.57
C CYS A 109 32.33 14.36 -30.36
N TYR A 110 32.66 14.69 -29.11
CA TYR A 110 33.42 15.89 -28.76
C TYR A 110 34.87 15.58 -28.37
N ARG A 111 35.76 16.51 -28.68
CA ARG A 111 37.09 16.57 -28.11
C ARG A 111 37.03 17.25 -26.73
N ASN A 112 37.78 16.77 -25.76
CA ASN A 112 37.80 17.32 -24.40
C ASN A 112 36.40 17.32 -23.70
N ILE A 113 35.89 16.14 -23.43
CA ILE A 113 34.55 15.94 -22.81
C ILE A 113 34.42 16.67 -21.45
N PRO A 114 35.40 16.64 -20.51
CA PRO A 114 35.33 17.44 -19.29
C PRO A 114 35.18 18.95 -19.58
N GLY A 115 35.85 19.47 -20.62
CA GLY A 115 35.76 20.88 -21.02
C GLY A 115 34.38 21.31 -21.53
N LEU A 116 33.53 20.39 -22.01
CA LEU A 116 32.13 20.68 -22.33
C LEU A 116 31.32 21.23 -21.13
N PHE A 117 31.78 20.92 -19.93
CA PHE A 117 31.05 21.19 -18.67
C PHE A 117 31.90 22.04 -17.70
N ASP A 118 32.88 22.76 -18.24
CA ASP A 118 33.82 23.57 -17.43
C ASP A 118 34.51 22.81 -16.31
N LEU A 119 34.69 21.49 -16.47
CA LEU A 119 35.38 20.65 -15.55
C LEU A 119 36.87 20.56 -15.83
N MET A 120 37.68 20.31 -14.81
CA MET A 120 39.13 20.07 -15.01
C MET A 120 39.34 18.90 -15.97
N SER A 121 40.37 18.95 -16.78
CA SER A 121 40.70 17.86 -17.73
C SER A 121 40.94 16.50 -17.08
N SER A 122 41.32 16.49 -15.79
CA SER A 122 41.48 15.28 -14.98
C SER A 122 40.16 14.78 -14.34
N ALA A 123 39.08 15.55 -14.45
CA ALA A 123 37.80 15.17 -13.84
C ALA A 123 37.16 14.01 -14.61
N SER A 124 36.71 13.00 -13.90
CA SER A 124 35.98 11.88 -14.49
C SER A 124 34.51 12.23 -14.70
N ILE A 125 33.98 11.90 -15.86
CA ILE A 125 32.56 11.95 -16.22
C ILE A 125 31.98 10.56 -16.00
N VAL A 126 30.98 10.46 -15.12
CA VAL A 126 30.52 9.15 -14.64
C VAL A 126 29.11 8.83 -15.12
N PHE A 127 28.98 7.66 -15.75
CA PHE A 127 27.74 6.95 -15.95
C PHE A 127 27.56 5.93 -14.83
N MET A 128 26.35 5.79 -14.30
CA MET A 128 26.17 4.89 -13.17
C MET A 128 24.84 4.11 -13.23
N TYR A 129 24.95 2.81 -12.93
CA TYR A 129 23.81 1.92 -12.80
C TYR A 129 23.64 1.50 -11.37
N PHE A 130 22.49 1.82 -10.77
CA PHE A 130 22.11 1.44 -9.43
C PHE A 130 21.06 0.33 -9.47
N SER A 131 21.18 -0.63 -8.56
CA SER A 131 20.16 -1.66 -8.28
C SER A 131 20.18 -2.00 -6.79
N LEU A 132 19.30 -2.89 -6.34
CA LEU A 132 19.06 -3.23 -4.92
C LEU A 132 20.34 -3.62 -4.18
N THR A 133 21.19 -4.41 -4.82
CA THR A 133 22.51 -4.78 -4.29
C THR A 133 23.58 -4.52 -5.34
N LYS A 134 24.82 -4.29 -4.89
CA LYS A 134 25.96 -4.10 -5.79
C LYS A 134 26.20 -5.32 -6.67
N TYR A 135 25.99 -6.52 -6.13
CA TYR A 135 26.10 -7.79 -6.87
C TYR A 135 25.03 -7.89 -7.97
N GLN A 136 23.79 -7.54 -7.67
CA GLN A 136 22.71 -7.52 -8.68
C GLN A 136 22.98 -6.45 -9.76
N ALA A 137 23.40 -5.26 -9.37
CA ALA A 137 23.78 -4.21 -10.33
C ALA A 137 24.89 -4.67 -11.28
N GLU A 138 25.86 -5.45 -10.78
CA GLU A 138 26.95 -6.01 -11.58
C GLU A 138 26.45 -7.08 -12.57
N LEU A 139 25.69 -8.06 -12.08
CA LEU A 139 25.22 -9.19 -12.90
C LEU A 139 24.21 -8.81 -13.97
N THR A 140 23.34 -7.84 -13.68
CA THR A 140 22.27 -7.42 -14.60
C THR A 140 22.73 -6.28 -15.49
N GLY A 141 22.55 -5.03 -15.03
CA GLY A 141 22.75 -3.84 -15.85
C GLY A 141 24.18 -3.62 -16.29
N PHE A 142 25.16 -3.76 -15.39
CA PHE A 142 26.57 -3.50 -15.72
C PHE A 142 27.12 -4.51 -16.75
N LYS A 143 26.89 -5.80 -16.54
CA LYS A 143 27.30 -6.85 -17.47
C LYS A 143 26.63 -6.65 -18.84
N GLN A 144 25.32 -6.41 -18.84
CA GLN A 144 24.55 -6.21 -20.05
C GLN A 144 25.00 -4.95 -20.83
N PHE A 145 25.26 -3.84 -20.11
CA PHE A 145 25.80 -2.62 -20.75
C PHE A 145 27.15 -2.90 -21.40
N ARG A 146 28.06 -3.58 -20.70
CA ARG A 146 29.37 -3.94 -21.20
C ARG A 146 29.28 -4.77 -22.50
N GLU A 147 28.52 -5.86 -22.48
CA GLU A 147 28.36 -6.73 -23.63
C GLU A 147 27.71 -6.01 -24.82
N THR A 148 26.76 -5.14 -24.56
CA THR A 148 26.11 -4.32 -25.60
C THR A 148 27.10 -3.33 -26.23
N ILE A 149 27.83 -2.55 -25.42
CA ILE A 149 28.84 -1.59 -25.92
C ILE A 149 29.92 -2.28 -26.75
N ASP A 150 30.41 -3.44 -26.25
CA ASP A 150 31.44 -4.22 -26.96
C ASP A 150 30.94 -4.77 -28.32
N SER A 151 29.64 -4.89 -28.52
CA SER A 151 29.01 -5.36 -29.75
C SER A 151 28.71 -4.27 -30.78
N ILE A 152 28.75 -2.99 -30.38
CA ILE A 152 28.38 -1.83 -31.25
C ILE A 152 29.62 -1.38 -32.06
N PRO A 153 29.57 -1.44 -33.41
CA PRO A 153 30.71 -1.08 -34.24
C PRO A 153 31.27 0.33 -34.00
N TYR A 154 30.40 1.31 -33.80
CA TYR A 154 30.83 2.69 -33.53
C TYR A 154 31.79 2.77 -32.32
N PHE A 155 31.45 2.11 -31.21
CA PHE A 155 32.30 2.17 -30.02
C PHE A 155 33.59 1.37 -30.20
N GLN A 156 33.57 0.27 -30.97
CA GLN A 156 34.78 -0.48 -31.31
C GLN A 156 35.77 0.33 -32.13
N GLU A 157 35.28 1.17 -33.02
CA GLU A 157 36.13 1.97 -33.93
C GLU A 157 36.55 3.30 -33.32
N HIS A 158 35.69 3.99 -32.61
CA HIS A 158 35.86 5.39 -32.25
C HIS A 158 35.97 5.72 -30.79
N PHE A 159 35.45 4.86 -29.92
CA PHE A 159 35.40 5.13 -28.48
C PHE A 159 35.53 3.83 -27.64
N CYS A 160 36.64 3.09 -27.92
CA CYS A 160 36.90 1.82 -27.29
C CYS A 160 37.14 1.98 -25.79
N ARG A 161 36.51 1.14 -24.99
CA ARG A 161 36.81 1.03 -23.55
C ARG A 161 38.15 0.33 -23.30
N ASN A 162 38.75 0.61 -22.15
CA ASN A 162 39.91 -0.12 -21.66
C ASN A 162 39.52 -1.55 -21.25
N MET A 163 40.10 -2.55 -21.92
CA MET A 163 39.79 -3.96 -21.70
C MET A 163 40.46 -4.58 -20.46
N LYS A 164 41.39 -3.82 -19.83
CA LYS A 164 42.14 -4.34 -18.65
C LYS A 164 41.32 -4.36 -17.37
N HIS A 165 40.29 -3.52 -17.29
CA HIS A 165 39.43 -3.42 -16.09
C HIS A 165 38.06 -4.04 -16.36
N SER A 166 37.63 -4.95 -15.47
CA SER A 166 36.34 -5.66 -15.58
C SER A 166 35.24 -5.08 -14.68
N SER A 167 35.62 -4.44 -13.58
CA SER A 167 34.70 -3.90 -12.56
C SER A 167 34.31 -2.42 -12.77
N ILE A 168 35.03 -1.74 -13.64
CA ILE A 168 34.77 -0.35 -14.07
C ILE A 168 35.04 -0.31 -15.57
N LEU A 169 34.13 0.27 -16.36
CA LEU A 169 34.39 0.47 -17.78
C LEU A 169 34.98 1.87 -17.95
N GLU A 170 36.22 1.94 -18.38
CA GLU A 170 36.96 3.16 -18.63
C GLU A 170 36.96 3.42 -20.14
N PHE A 171 36.54 4.61 -20.55
CA PHE A 171 36.55 5.09 -21.92
C PHE A 171 37.54 6.24 -22.06
N PRO A 172 37.88 6.66 -23.29
CA PRO A 172 38.66 7.87 -23.55
C PRO A 172 38.09 9.11 -22.85
N GLU A 173 38.90 10.16 -22.72
CA GLU A 173 38.52 11.46 -22.15
C GLU A 173 37.95 11.39 -20.73
N ASN A 174 38.46 10.45 -19.88
CA ASN A 174 38.05 10.22 -18.49
C ASN A 174 36.59 9.91 -18.32
N VAL A 175 35.91 9.31 -19.27
CA VAL A 175 34.57 8.82 -19.16
C VAL A 175 34.58 7.42 -18.53
N VAL A 176 33.78 7.22 -17.52
CA VAL A 176 33.70 5.93 -16.79
C VAL A 176 32.25 5.49 -16.60
N PHE A 177 32.03 4.18 -16.72
CA PHE A 177 30.76 3.56 -16.33
C PHE A 177 30.98 2.67 -15.10
N ARG A 178 30.16 2.88 -14.07
CA ARG A 178 30.22 2.18 -12.77
C ARG A 178 28.86 1.62 -12.40
N HIS A 179 28.86 0.72 -11.41
CA HIS A 179 27.66 0.21 -10.78
C HIS A 179 27.70 0.45 -9.27
N GLY A 180 26.53 0.52 -8.63
CA GLY A 180 26.39 0.77 -7.21
C GLY A 180 25.01 0.39 -6.68
N ALA A 181 24.85 0.49 -5.35
CA ALA A 181 23.60 0.20 -4.65
C ALA A 181 23.28 1.23 -3.57
N ARG A 182 24.21 2.09 -3.21
CA ARG A 182 24.08 3.00 -2.05
C ARG A 182 24.47 4.43 -2.39
N LEU A 183 23.98 5.35 -1.57
CA LEU A 183 24.35 6.77 -1.66
C LEU A 183 25.88 6.97 -1.61
N THR A 184 26.60 6.17 -0.83
CA THR A 184 28.08 6.25 -0.71
C THR A 184 28.82 5.94 -1.99
N ASP A 185 28.24 5.11 -2.89
CA ASP A 185 28.90 4.72 -4.15
C ASP A 185 29.06 5.87 -5.15
N GLN A 186 28.27 6.94 -4.98
CA GLN A 186 28.29 8.13 -5.85
C GLN A 186 29.07 9.32 -5.28
N ILE A 187 29.52 9.28 -4.01
CA ILE A 187 30.17 10.41 -3.36
C ILE A 187 31.41 10.83 -4.17
N GLY A 188 31.52 12.14 -4.48
CA GLY A 188 32.61 12.70 -5.26
C GLY A 188 32.51 12.51 -6.79
N SER A 189 31.49 11.85 -7.32
CA SER A 189 31.36 11.57 -8.75
C SER A 189 30.62 12.69 -9.51
N ASN A 190 31.05 12.97 -10.77
CA ASN A 190 30.34 13.84 -11.70
C ASN A 190 29.39 12.98 -12.54
N LEU A 191 28.16 12.80 -12.07
CA LEU A 191 27.17 11.91 -12.64
C LEU A 191 26.43 12.59 -13.79
N ILE A 192 26.73 12.22 -15.04
CA ILE A 192 26.07 12.75 -16.22
C ILE A 192 24.83 11.97 -16.62
N ALA A 193 24.84 10.64 -16.42
CA ALA A 193 23.71 9.78 -16.71
C ALA A 193 23.64 8.64 -15.71
N THR A 194 22.44 8.38 -15.21
CA THR A 194 22.21 7.35 -14.19
C THR A 194 20.96 6.54 -14.49
N ILE A 195 21.01 5.26 -14.13
CA ILE A 195 19.83 4.40 -14.01
C ILE A 195 19.68 3.99 -12.54
N MET A 196 18.47 4.02 -12.03
CA MET A 196 18.05 3.39 -10.77
C MET A 196 17.02 2.34 -11.14
N ASP A 197 17.46 1.09 -11.21
CA ASP A 197 16.62 -0.04 -11.58
C ASP A 197 16.01 -0.69 -10.33
N GLU A 198 14.78 -1.15 -10.44
CA GLU A 198 13.95 -1.68 -9.34
C GLU A 198 13.76 -0.66 -8.20
N ALA A 199 13.50 0.61 -8.56
CA ALA A 199 13.48 1.73 -7.63
C ALA A 199 12.47 1.59 -6.48
N ASN A 200 11.35 0.88 -6.67
CA ASN A 200 10.34 0.65 -5.63
C ASN A 200 10.78 -0.36 -4.57
N PHE A 201 11.88 -1.09 -4.78
CA PHE A 201 12.35 -2.17 -3.90
C PHE A 201 13.65 -1.82 -3.16
N PHE A 202 14.16 -0.59 -3.26
CA PHE A 202 15.38 -0.16 -2.57
C PHE A 202 15.20 -0.11 -1.05
N ASN A 203 16.07 -0.79 -0.29
CA ASN A 203 16.06 -0.85 1.17
C ASN A 203 17.42 -0.55 1.78
N HIS A 204 17.45 -0.01 3.02
CA HIS A 204 18.68 0.20 3.76
C HIS A 204 19.43 -1.09 4.14
N ASN A 205 18.73 -2.23 4.27
CA ASN A 205 19.27 -3.48 4.81
C ASN A 205 19.24 -4.68 3.85
N GLY A 206 18.89 -4.48 2.58
CA GLY A 206 18.88 -5.58 1.60
C GLY A 206 17.76 -6.62 1.81
N GLN A 207 16.77 -6.33 2.65
CA GLN A 207 15.53 -7.10 2.77
C GLN A 207 14.42 -6.34 2.06
N ALA A 208 13.65 -7.06 1.24
CA ALA A 208 12.53 -6.48 0.48
C ALA A 208 11.34 -6.24 1.41
N THR A 209 11.35 -5.15 2.14
CA THR A 209 10.20 -4.66 2.89
C THR A 209 9.98 -3.20 2.57
N ALA A 210 8.74 -2.83 2.26
CA ALA A 210 8.35 -1.45 1.96
C ALA A 210 8.20 -0.61 3.23
N ASP A 211 9.23 -0.60 4.07
CA ASP A 211 9.27 0.25 5.27
C ASP A 211 9.54 1.72 4.91
N ALA A 212 9.06 2.62 5.76
CA ALA A 212 9.31 4.06 5.64
C ALA A 212 10.82 4.40 5.51
N GLY A 213 11.71 3.53 6.02
CA GLY A 213 13.15 3.63 5.86
C GLY A 213 13.66 3.33 4.44
N ALA A 214 12.98 2.46 3.69
CA ALA A 214 13.33 2.17 2.29
C ALA A 214 12.98 3.34 1.37
N LEU A 215 11.84 3.95 1.60
CA LEU A 215 11.40 5.12 0.85
C LEU A 215 12.40 6.28 1.02
N SER A 216 12.95 6.47 2.22
CA SER A 216 13.97 7.49 2.49
C SER A 216 15.28 7.22 1.74
N ALA A 217 15.73 5.98 1.64
CA ALA A 217 16.99 5.62 0.98
C ALA A 217 16.99 5.92 -0.51
N ILE A 218 15.96 5.51 -1.23
CA ILE A 218 15.85 5.80 -2.67
C ILE A 218 15.63 7.29 -2.93
N GLN A 219 14.86 7.96 -2.07
CA GLN A 219 14.62 9.40 -2.17
C GLN A 219 15.91 10.20 -1.97
N GLU A 220 16.72 9.87 -0.98
CA GLU A 220 18.01 10.50 -0.73
C GLU A 220 18.98 10.27 -1.90
N LEU A 221 19.06 9.01 -2.38
CA LEU A 221 19.91 8.65 -3.51
C LEU A 221 19.51 9.44 -4.77
N HIS A 222 18.24 9.42 -5.13
CA HIS A 222 17.73 10.09 -6.32
C HIS A 222 17.90 11.63 -6.25
N THR A 223 17.55 12.21 -5.10
CA THR A 223 17.73 13.65 -4.85
C THR A 223 19.21 14.05 -4.99
N ALA A 224 20.11 13.27 -4.42
CA ALA A 224 21.55 13.53 -4.53
C ALA A 224 22.06 13.41 -5.97
N VAL A 225 21.54 12.47 -6.77
CA VAL A 225 21.85 12.32 -8.19
C VAL A 225 21.38 13.54 -8.99
N LEU A 226 20.12 13.96 -8.82
CA LEU A 226 19.57 15.12 -9.51
C LEU A 226 20.33 16.41 -9.17
N ASN A 227 20.63 16.64 -7.89
CA ASN A 227 21.39 17.81 -7.43
C ASN A 227 22.82 17.82 -7.99
N ARG A 228 23.49 16.67 -8.06
CA ARG A 228 24.83 16.57 -8.66
C ARG A 228 24.80 16.82 -10.15
N GLY A 229 23.80 16.29 -10.86
CA GLY A 229 23.60 16.57 -12.28
C GLY A 229 23.42 18.06 -12.53
N ALA A 230 22.51 18.70 -11.81
CA ALA A 230 22.25 20.13 -11.94
C ALA A 230 23.47 20.99 -11.61
N SER A 231 24.24 20.64 -10.58
CA SER A 231 25.40 21.43 -10.15
C SER A 231 26.62 21.31 -11.08
N ARG A 232 26.75 20.22 -11.85
CA ARG A 232 27.96 19.92 -12.64
C ARG A 232 27.75 20.02 -14.14
N PHE A 233 26.50 19.82 -14.61
CA PHE A 233 26.21 19.69 -16.04
C PHE A 233 25.18 20.72 -16.52
N MET A 234 25.03 21.81 -15.78
CA MET A 234 24.23 22.96 -16.20
C MET A 234 25.05 23.86 -17.08
N ALA A 235 24.63 24.07 -18.33
CA ALA A 235 25.28 25.00 -19.28
C ALA A 235 24.20 25.80 -20.01
N ASN A 236 24.30 27.12 -20.01
CA ASN A 236 23.37 28.04 -20.70
C ASN A 236 21.88 27.79 -20.34
N GLY A 237 21.59 27.45 -19.08
CA GLY A 237 20.24 27.17 -18.61
C GLY A 237 19.71 25.77 -18.94
N VAL A 238 20.51 24.93 -19.59
CA VAL A 238 20.15 23.54 -19.93
C VAL A 238 20.96 22.58 -19.07
N ASN A 239 20.27 21.68 -18.39
CA ASN A 239 20.89 20.59 -17.64
C ASN A 239 21.13 19.40 -18.58
N SER A 240 22.42 19.13 -18.84
CA SER A 240 22.83 18.02 -19.71
C SER A 240 22.84 16.65 -19.04
N SER A 241 22.63 16.57 -17.72
CA SER A 241 22.54 15.29 -17.05
C SER A 241 21.16 14.64 -17.24
N ILE A 242 21.10 13.32 -17.12
CA ILE A 242 19.87 12.55 -17.24
C ILE A 242 19.82 11.46 -16.17
N SER A 243 18.71 11.39 -15.42
CA SER A 243 18.44 10.34 -14.45
C SER A 243 17.25 9.52 -14.91
N VAL A 244 17.40 8.19 -14.95
CA VAL A 244 16.37 7.25 -15.37
C VAL A 244 15.96 6.42 -14.16
N LEU A 245 14.74 6.59 -13.71
CA LEU A 245 14.13 5.83 -12.64
C LEU A 245 13.28 4.71 -13.24
N ILE A 246 13.62 3.46 -12.99
CA ILE A 246 12.95 2.28 -13.56
C ILE A 246 12.38 1.44 -12.44
N SER A 247 11.12 1.05 -12.54
CA SER A 247 10.54 0.04 -11.66
C SER A 247 9.32 -0.63 -12.29
N SER A 248 8.99 -1.81 -11.78
CA SER A 248 7.64 -2.34 -11.90
C SER A 248 6.71 -1.56 -10.97
N PRO A 249 5.46 -1.28 -11.36
CA PRO A 249 4.51 -0.64 -10.48
C PRO A 249 4.24 -1.53 -9.26
N THR A 250 4.03 -0.89 -8.14
CA THR A 250 3.62 -1.50 -6.90
C THR A 250 2.40 -0.75 -6.36
N TYR A 251 2.41 -0.39 -5.10
CA TYR A 251 1.30 0.38 -4.54
C TYR A 251 1.40 1.88 -4.85
N SER A 252 0.28 2.59 -4.75
CA SER A 252 0.20 4.04 -4.97
C SER A 252 1.10 4.86 -4.03
N SER A 253 1.53 4.28 -2.92
CA SER A 253 2.51 4.87 -2.00
C SER A 253 3.97 4.71 -2.43
N SER A 254 4.25 3.96 -3.50
CA SER A 254 5.61 3.69 -3.97
C SER A 254 6.35 4.94 -4.43
N TYR A 255 7.69 4.89 -4.40
CA TYR A 255 8.52 6.02 -4.77
C TYR A 255 8.32 6.46 -6.22
N THR A 256 8.22 5.52 -7.17
CA THR A 256 7.96 5.87 -8.57
C THR A 256 6.64 6.57 -8.75
N GLN A 257 5.59 6.14 -8.04
CA GLN A 257 4.28 6.80 -8.11
C GLN A 257 4.32 8.22 -7.54
N GLN A 258 4.98 8.44 -6.42
CA GLN A 258 5.21 9.79 -5.87
C GLN A 258 5.96 10.68 -6.87
N ARG A 259 6.97 10.14 -7.56
CA ARG A 259 7.71 10.89 -8.60
C ARG A 259 6.84 11.18 -9.83
N ILE A 260 5.98 10.24 -10.24
CA ILE A 260 5.02 10.44 -11.33
C ILE A 260 4.06 11.59 -10.98
N GLU A 261 3.52 11.61 -9.78
CA GLU A 261 2.64 12.68 -9.30
C GLU A 261 3.37 14.03 -9.27
N ALA A 262 4.60 14.06 -8.75
CA ALA A 262 5.44 15.26 -8.71
C ALA A 262 5.88 15.74 -10.11
N SER A 263 5.85 14.87 -11.11
CA SER A 263 6.21 15.22 -12.51
C SER A 263 5.10 15.96 -13.25
N VAL A 264 3.87 15.96 -12.70
CA VAL A 264 2.75 16.66 -13.33
C VAL A 264 3.03 18.16 -13.38
N GLY A 265 3.10 18.72 -14.59
CA GLY A 265 3.43 20.12 -14.83
C GLY A 265 4.93 20.45 -14.79
N ASN A 266 5.80 19.49 -14.54
CA ASN A 266 7.26 19.66 -14.62
C ASN A 266 7.75 19.42 -16.06
N PRO A 267 8.22 20.45 -16.80
CA PRO A 267 8.67 20.29 -18.18
C PRO A 267 9.97 19.49 -18.32
N HIS A 268 10.71 19.31 -17.21
CA HIS A 268 11.99 18.60 -17.20
C HIS A 268 11.90 17.13 -16.80
N ALA A 269 10.69 16.67 -16.44
CA ALA A 269 10.41 15.26 -16.14
C ALA A 269 9.54 14.63 -17.24
N ARG A 270 9.80 13.36 -17.57
CA ARG A 270 9.02 12.59 -18.54
C ARG A 270 8.69 11.21 -17.99
N VAL A 271 7.42 10.84 -18.07
CA VAL A 271 6.93 9.52 -17.66
C VAL A 271 6.65 8.68 -18.90
N PHE A 272 7.23 7.48 -18.94
CA PHE A 272 6.92 6.44 -19.91
C PHE A 272 6.28 5.27 -19.19
N ARG A 273 5.02 5.01 -19.50
CA ARG A 273 4.27 3.90 -18.94
C ARG A 273 3.83 2.98 -20.06
N CYS A 274 4.14 1.70 -19.97
CA CYS A 274 3.79 0.74 -21.02
C CYS A 274 3.24 -0.57 -20.47
N ARG A 275 2.21 -1.07 -21.13
CA ARG A 275 1.63 -2.38 -20.92
C ARG A 275 2.32 -3.40 -21.83
N LEU A 276 2.18 -4.66 -21.53
CA LEU A 276 2.85 -5.72 -22.29
C LEU A 276 2.39 -5.75 -23.77
N TRP A 277 1.10 -5.52 -24.03
CA TRP A 277 0.53 -5.47 -25.39
C TRP A 277 0.79 -4.13 -26.13
N ASP A 278 1.17 -3.06 -25.43
CA ASP A 278 1.65 -1.85 -26.11
C ASP A 278 3.01 -2.09 -26.76
N CYS A 279 3.85 -2.90 -26.10
CA CYS A 279 5.18 -3.24 -26.60
C CYS A 279 5.16 -4.33 -27.67
N LYS A 280 4.20 -5.26 -27.60
CA LYS A 280 4.11 -6.46 -28.44
C LYS A 280 2.69 -6.66 -28.99
N PRO A 281 2.11 -5.67 -29.70
CA PRO A 281 0.69 -5.71 -30.10
C PRO A 281 0.34 -6.87 -31.02
N GLU A 282 1.31 -7.40 -31.77
CA GLU A 282 1.12 -8.53 -32.67
C GLU A 282 1.06 -9.89 -31.97
N LYS A 283 1.45 -9.97 -30.70
CA LYS A 283 1.51 -11.24 -29.95
C LYS A 283 0.23 -11.57 -29.19
N TYR A 284 -0.66 -10.60 -29.03
CA TYR A 284 -1.84 -10.75 -28.18
C TYR A 284 -3.14 -10.56 -28.97
N SER A 285 -4.21 -11.17 -28.45
CA SER A 285 -5.55 -11.07 -29.01
C SER A 285 -6.02 -9.61 -29.10
N LYS A 286 -6.86 -9.34 -30.10
CA LYS A 286 -7.58 -8.07 -30.24
C LYS A 286 -8.96 -8.11 -29.54
N GLU A 287 -9.30 -9.21 -28.91
CA GLU A 287 -10.44 -9.31 -28.02
C GLU A 287 -10.02 -8.92 -26.60
N TYR A 288 -10.86 -8.13 -25.94
CA TYR A 288 -10.53 -7.54 -24.64
C TYR A 288 -11.67 -7.80 -23.65
N PHE A 289 -11.29 -7.95 -22.38
CA PHE A 289 -12.19 -7.77 -21.25
C PHE A 289 -11.82 -6.48 -20.51
N ASN A 290 -12.75 -5.98 -19.69
CA ASN A 290 -12.60 -4.70 -19.04
C ASN A 290 -12.31 -4.89 -17.56
N VAL A 291 -11.41 -4.07 -17.02
CA VAL A 291 -11.04 -4.06 -15.62
C VAL A 291 -11.14 -2.63 -15.10
N PHE A 292 -11.90 -2.44 -14.04
CA PHE A 292 -11.84 -1.21 -13.25
C PHE A 292 -10.58 -1.24 -12.39
N LEU A 293 -9.73 -0.22 -12.51
CA LEU A 293 -8.42 -0.17 -11.83
C LEU A 293 -8.51 0.22 -10.35
N GLY A 294 -9.72 0.48 -9.87
CA GLY A 294 -9.94 0.93 -8.50
C GLY A 294 -9.66 2.41 -8.28
N ASN A 295 -9.94 2.86 -7.07
CA ASN A 295 -9.62 4.18 -6.55
C ASN A 295 -9.39 4.10 -5.03
N GLU A 296 -9.26 5.22 -4.32
CA GLU A 296 -9.06 5.25 -2.86
C GLU A 296 -10.21 4.61 -2.05
N LYS A 297 -11.37 4.31 -2.66
CA LYS A 297 -12.59 3.84 -1.99
C LYS A 297 -13.05 2.46 -2.44
N VAL A 298 -12.72 2.08 -3.67
CA VAL A 298 -13.24 0.87 -4.31
C VAL A 298 -12.06 0.12 -4.93
N ASP A 299 -11.91 -1.14 -4.53
CA ASP A 299 -10.88 -2.03 -5.07
C ASP A 299 -11.09 -2.29 -6.56
N PRO A 300 -10.03 -2.65 -7.28
CA PRO A 300 -10.13 -3.10 -8.66
C PRO A 300 -11.04 -4.32 -8.79
N PHE A 301 -11.78 -4.40 -9.89
CA PHE A 301 -12.57 -5.58 -10.25
C PHE A 301 -12.73 -5.74 -11.76
N ILE A 302 -13.01 -6.98 -12.19
CA ILE A 302 -13.31 -7.29 -13.58
C ILE A 302 -14.76 -6.90 -13.87
N ILE A 303 -15.00 -6.11 -14.91
CA ILE A 303 -16.34 -5.72 -15.37
C ILE A 303 -16.90 -6.83 -16.24
N ARG A 304 -17.88 -7.58 -15.73
CA ARG A 304 -18.51 -8.73 -16.39
C ARG A 304 -19.84 -8.38 -17.04
N ASP A 305 -20.57 -7.44 -16.42
CA ASP A 305 -21.92 -7.05 -16.83
C ASP A 305 -22.16 -5.54 -16.66
N VAL A 306 -23.38 -5.09 -16.92
CA VAL A 306 -23.80 -3.68 -16.82
C VAL A 306 -23.83 -3.21 -15.35
N GLU A 307 -24.10 -4.11 -14.41
CA GLU A 307 -24.09 -3.74 -12.98
C GLU A 307 -22.66 -3.48 -12.49
N ASP A 308 -21.71 -4.31 -12.89
CA ASP A 308 -20.29 -4.05 -12.63
C ASP A 308 -19.82 -2.71 -13.23
N LEU A 309 -20.26 -2.40 -14.46
CA LEU A 309 -19.99 -1.09 -15.07
C LEU A 309 -20.58 0.05 -14.24
N ASN A 310 -21.82 -0.12 -13.76
CA ASN A 310 -22.47 0.87 -12.92
C ASN A 310 -21.77 1.05 -11.57
N ASN A 311 -21.28 -0.03 -10.97
CA ASN A 311 -20.48 0.05 -9.76
C ASN A 311 -19.18 0.85 -10.01
N ALA A 312 -18.51 0.65 -11.15
CA ALA A 312 -17.34 1.45 -11.53
C ALA A 312 -17.69 2.93 -11.77
N LEU A 313 -18.83 3.21 -12.40
CA LEU A 313 -19.32 4.57 -12.63
C LEU A 313 -19.65 5.28 -11.30
N GLU A 314 -20.32 4.61 -10.38
CA GLU A 314 -20.64 5.13 -9.04
C GLU A 314 -19.37 5.40 -8.21
N ALA A 315 -18.39 4.50 -8.28
CA ALA A 315 -17.10 4.67 -7.61
C ALA A 315 -16.40 6.00 -8.00
N GLU A 316 -16.61 6.46 -9.22
CA GLU A 316 -16.07 7.71 -9.77
C GLU A 316 -17.13 8.84 -9.83
N MET A 317 -18.25 8.70 -9.11
CA MET A 317 -19.35 9.67 -9.08
C MET A 317 -19.86 10.03 -10.49
N CYS A 318 -19.93 9.06 -11.37
CA CYS A 318 -20.50 9.17 -12.69
C CYS A 318 -21.97 8.74 -12.70
N PRO A 319 -22.82 9.30 -13.57
CA PRO A 319 -24.18 8.81 -13.76
C PRO A 319 -24.20 7.35 -14.18
N ARG A 320 -25.15 6.59 -13.65
CA ARG A 320 -25.39 5.19 -14.05
C ARG A 320 -25.75 5.10 -15.54
N TYR A 321 -25.39 4.00 -16.15
CA TYR A 321 -25.80 3.64 -17.51
C TYR A 321 -27.12 2.84 -17.45
N ASP A 322 -28.16 3.34 -18.11
CA ASP A 322 -29.52 2.76 -18.09
C ASP A 322 -29.74 1.65 -19.13
N GLY A 323 -28.74 1.41 -20.01
CA GLY A 323 -28.85 0.39 -21.07
C GLY A 323 -28.62 -1.02 -20.57
N ARG A 324 -28.88 -2.01 -21.43
CA ARG A 324 -28.66 -3.44 -21.12
C ARG A 324 -27.44 -4.06 -21.78
N ASP A 325 -26.80 -3.37 -22.71
CA ASP A 325 -25.62 -3.86 -23.42
C ASP A 325 -24.36 -3.25 -22.85
N LEU A 326 -23.51 -4.10 -22.28
CA LEU A 326 -22.22 -3.71 -21.70
C LEU A 326 -21.31 -3.00 -22.71
N LYS A 327 -21.28 -3.49 -23.97
CA LYS A 327 -20.40 -2.90 -25.00
C LYS A 327 -20.83 -1.47 -25.37
N ASP A 328 -22.13 -1.21 -25.37
CA ASP A 328 -22.69 0.13 -25.61
C ASP A 328 -22.41 1.03 -24.39
N GLY A 329 -22.56 0.52 -23.15
CA GLY A 329 -22.22 1.23 -21.93
C GLY A 329 -20.74 1.67 -21.88
N ILE A 330 -19.84 0.77 -22.21
CA ILE A 330 -18.38 1.06 -22.28
C ILE A 330 -18.08 2.15 -23.34
N LYS A 331 -18.77 2.14 -24.49
CA LYS A 331 -18.59 3.18 -25.52
C LYS A 331 -19.08 4.56 -25.08
N ARG A 332 -20.15 4.60 -24.28
CA ARG A 332 -20.80 5.85 -23.83
C ARG A 332 -20.25 6.37 -22.50
N MET A 333 -19.34 5.63 -21.85
CA MET A 333 -18.78 6.05 -20.58
C MET A 333 -18.11 7.44 -20.67
N PRO A 334 -18.18 8.26 -19.61
CA PRO A 334 -17.54 9.56 -19.55
C PRO A 334 -16.04 9.50 -19.83
N PRO A 335 -15.43 10.53 -20.46
CA PRO A 335 -14.00 10.55 -20.77
C PRO A 335 -13.09 10.28 -19.57
N ARG A 336 -13.47 10.74 -18.35
CA ARG A 336 -12.72 10.50 -17.11
C ARG A 336 -12.60 9.02 -16.74
N MET A 337 -13.57 8.19 -17.16
CA MET A 337 -13.54 6.74 -16.91
C MET A 337 -12.51 6.00 -17.78
N LYS A 338 -12.03 6.60 -18.89
CA LYS A 338 -11.03 5.99 -19.77
C LYS A 338 -9.68 5.75 -19.10
N SER A 339 -9.37 6.52 -18.06
CA SER A 339 -8.15 6.31 -17.24
C SER A 339 -8.38 5.37 -16.06
N LYS A 340 -9.63 4.98 -15.81
CA LYS A 340 -10.03 4.13 -14.69
C LYS A 340 -10.44 2.73 -15.10
N ILE A 341 -10.76 2.53 -16.37
CA ILE A 341 -11.11 1.23 -16.95
C ILE A 341 -10.08 0.88 -18.00
N ASP A 342 -9.36 -0.22 -17.81
CA ASP A 342 -8.41 -0.72 -18.78
C ASP A 342 -8.98 -1.88 -19.59
N PHE A 343 -8.46 -2.02 -20.82
CA PHE A 343 -8.85 -3.02 -21.81
C PHE A 343 -7.74 -4.06 -21.90
N ILE A 344 -7.97 -5.21 -21.29
CA ILE A 344 -6.99 -6.28 -21.16
C ILE A 344 -7.24 -7.36 -22.22
N PRO A 345 -6.24 -7.80 -23.00
CA PRO A 345 -6.38 -8.89 -23.94
C PRO A 345 -6.90 -10.17 -23.26
N ILE A 346 -7.81 -10.88 -23.93
CA ILE A 346 -8.47 -12.08 -23.39
C ILE A 346 -7.47 -13.18 -22.99
N ASP A 347 -6.27 -13.17 -23.58
CA ASP A 347 -5.16 -14.08 -23.26
C ASP A 347 -4.76 -14.06 -21.77
N PHE A 348 -5.00 -12.96 -21.09
CA PHE A 348 -4.65 -12.78 -19.68
C PHE A 348 -5.81 -13.04 -18.72
N ARG A 349 -7.02 -13.32 -19.22
CA ARG A 349 -8.22 -13.39 -18.39
C ARG A 349 -8.08 -14.32 -17.18
N ASN A 350 -7.55 -15.51 -17.40
CA ASN A 350 -7.37 -16.50 -16.33
C ASN A 350 -6.47 -16.00 -15.20
N ARG A 351 -5.39 -15.26 -15.54
CA ARG A 351 -4.49 -14.67 -14.54
C ARG A 351 -5.16 -13.58 -13.73
N PHE A 352 -5.96 -12.73 -14.40
CA PHE A 352 -6.71 -11.67 -13.73
C PHE A 352 -7.85 -12.22 -12.85
N GLU A 353 -8.42 -13.36 -13.18
CA GLU A 353 -9.41 -14.06 -12.37
C GLU A 353 -8.78 -14.76 -11.15
N THR A 354 -7.51 -15.18 -11.25
CA THR A 354 -6.78 -15.85 -10.17
C THR A 354 -6.20 -14.83 -9.17
N ASP A 355 -5.48 -13.82 -9.66
CA ASP A 355 -4.90 -12.75 -8.84
C ASP A 355 -4.99 -11.42 -9.58
N LEU A 356 -6.06 -10.69 -9.31
CA LEU A 356 -6.38 -9.45 -10.00
C LEU A 356 -5.34 -8.36 -9.72
N LEU A 357 -4.99 -8.15 -8.45
CA LEU A 357 -4.10 -7.04 -8.06
C LEU A 357 -2.69 -7.24 -8.59
N GLN A 358 -2.14 -8.44 -8.43
CA GLN A 358 -0.82 -8.76 -8.97
C GLN A 358 -0.80 -8.68 -10.49
N SER A 359 -1.88 -9.13 -11.16
CA SER A 359 -1.99 -9.05 -12.62
C SER A 359 -2.07 -7.61 -13.12
N ILE A 360 -2.75 -6.70 -12.41
CA ILE A 360 -2.76 -5.27 -12.74
C ILE A 360 -1.34 -4.68 -12.65
N MET A 361 -0.58 -5.02 -11.61
CA MET A 361 0.77 -4.52 -11.43
C MET A 361 1.74 -5.14 -12.44
N ASP A 362 1.79 -6.45 -12.54
CA ASP A 362 2.81 -7.17 -13.32
C ASP A 362 2.53 -7.16 -14.82
N ILE A 363 1.28 -7.21 -15.25
CA ILE A 363 0.88 -7.36 -16.65
C ILE A 363 0.40 -6.04 -17.24
N ALA A 364 -0.57 -5.39 -16.59
CA ALA A 364 -1.09 -4.12 -17.07
C ALA A 364 -0.19 -2.93 -16.73
N GLY A 365 0.72 -3.07 -15.77
CA GLY A 365 1.72 -2.04 -15.49
C GLY A 365 1.15 -0.80 -14.80
N TYR A 366 0.13 -0.98 -13.95
CA TYR A 366 -0.44 0.09 -13.14
C TYR A 366 -0.16 -0.12 -11.66
N SER A 367 0.18 0.96 -10.97
CA SER A 367 0.16 0.99 -9.51
C SER A 367 -1.28 0.89 -9.04
N VAL A 368 -1.53 0.02 -8.07
CA VAL A 368 -2.83 -0.13 -7.45
C VAL A 368 -2.87 0.77 -6.23
N ALA A 369 -3.91 1.60 -6.11
CA ALA A 369 -4.21 2.20 -4.83
C ALA A 369 -4.59 1.05 -3.90
N PRO A 370 -3.87 0.78 -2.81
CA PRO A 370 -4.43 -0.07 -1.80
C PRO A 370 -5.58 0.75 -1.21
N THR A 371 -6.82 0.39 -1.48
CA THR A 371 -7.85 0.70 -0.52
C THR A 371 -7.49 -0.02 0.77
N GLY A 372 -6.62 -1.02 0.63
CA GLY A 372 -6.20 -1.88 1.72
C GLY A 372 -7.37 -2.57 2.40
N ARG A 373 -8.60 -2.33 1.94
CA ARG A 373 -9.76 -3.00 2.54
C ARG A 373 -9.60 -4.50 2.41
N LEU A 374 -9.66 -5.15 3.52
CA LEU A 374 -9.60 -6.60 3.57
C LEU A 374 -10.74 -7.23 2.78
N PHE A 375 -11.93 -6.62 2.88
CA PHE A 375 -13.15 -7.11 2.26
C PHE A 375 -14.09 -5.97 1.89
N SER A 376 -14.72 -6.03 0.69
CA SER A 376 -15.58 -4.95 0.17
C SER A 376 -16.92 -5.41 -0.41
N SER A 377 -17.10 -6.72 -0.65
CA SER A 377 -18.28 -7.24 -1.35
C SER A 377 -19.49 -7.46 -0.43
N ARG A 378 -20.38 -6.47 -0.35
CA ARG A 378 -21.65 -6.64 0.38
C ARG A 378 -22.55 -7.74 -0.19
N LYS A 379 -22.45 -8.04 -1.48
CA LYS A 379 -23.22 -9.13 -2.10
C LYS A 379 -22.80 -10.49 -1.55
N ILE A 380 -21.49 -10.76 -1.49
CA ILE A 380 -20.95 -11.99 -0.92
C ILE A 380 -21.24 -12.05 0.58
N TRP A 381 -21.05 -10.96 1.31
CA TRP A 381 -21.42 -10.87 2.71
C TRP A 381 -22.88 -11.28 2.98
N ASN A 382 -23.80 -10.68 2.23
CA ASN A 382 -25.23 -10.97 2.37
C ASN A 382 -25.58 -12.41 1.95
N SER A 383 -24.83 -13.05 1.05
CA SER A 383 -25.06 -14.46 0.70
C SER A 383 -24.62 -15.46 1.80
N CYS A 384 -23.79 -15.02 2.73
CA CYS A 384 -23.40 -15.82 3.90
C CYS A 384 -24.36 -15.68 5.09
N ILE A 385 -25.31 -14.74 5.05
CA ILE A 385 -26.37 -14.62 6.06
C ILE A 385 -27.41 -15.71 5.78
N SER A 386 -27.66 -16.54 6.79
CA SER A 386 -28.63 -17.65 6.69
C SER A 386 -29.66 -17.58 7.82
N ASP A 387 -30.93 -17.71 7.45
CA ASP A 387 -32.04 -17.82 8.39
C ASP A 387 -32.03 -19.17 9.15
N ASP A 388 -31.30 -20.16 8.65
CA ASP A 388 -31.11 -21.47 9.30
C ASP A 388 -30.18 -21.38 10.52
N VAL A 389 -29.31 -20.34 10.58
CA VAL A 389 -28.45 -20.10 11.75
C VAL A 389 -29.21 -19.33 12.81
N GLN A 390 -29.47 -19.99 13.94
CA GLN A 390 -30.29 -19.42 15.00
C GLN A 390 -29.56 -18.27 15.73
N GLU A 391 -30.28 -17.20 16.01
CA GLU A 391 -29.80 -16.16 16.92
C GLU A 391 -29.91 -16.68 18.37
N LEU A 392 -28.77 -16.96 18.99
CA LEU A 392 -28.71 -17.55 20.34
C LEU A 392 -28.97 -16.55 21.47
N PHE A 393 -28.69 -15.27 21.22
CA PHE A 393 -28.79 -14.22 22.23
C PHE A 393 -29.90 -13.22 21.89
N TYR A 394 -30.44 -12.56 22.91
CA TYR A 394 -31.38 -11.45 22.73
C TYR A 394 -30.67 -10.19 22.22
N LYS A 395 -29.39 -10.03 22.50
CA LYS A 395 -28.51 -8.99 22.04
C LYS A 395 -27.07 -9.47 22.07
N ASN A 396 -26.23 -8.97 21.23
CA ASN A 396 -24.82 -9.35 21.07
C ASN A 396 -23.80 -8.27 21.51
N GLU A 397 -24.30 -7.15 22.05
CA GLU A 397 -23.48 -6.15 22.74
C GLU A 397 -23.84 -6.13 24.22
N LEU A 398 -22.88 -6.47 25.10
CA LEU A 398 -23.08 -6.71 26.51
C LEU A 398 -22.12 -5.87 27.35
N SER A 399 -22.48 -5.65 28.63
CA SER A 399 -21.56 -5.12 29.64
C SER A 399 -21.55 -6.06 30.85
N ILE A 400 -20.40 -6.69 31.10
CA ILE A 400 -20.22 -7.69 32.17
C ILE A 400 -19.10 -7.20 33.10
N THR A 401 -19.43 -6.82 34.32
CA THR A 401 -18.54 -6.11 35.24
C THR A 401 -18.14 -6.92 36.46
N THR A 402 -17.04 -6.56 37.12
CA THR A 402 -16.56 -7.23 38.35
C THR A 402 -17.40 -6.92 39.60
N GLU A 403 -18.07 -5.78 39.65
CA GLU A 403 -18.68 -5.25 40.88
C GLU A 403 -20.21 -5.47 40.98
N ASP A 404 -20.83 -5.91 39.89
CA ASP A 404 -22.27 -6.17 39.86
C ASP A 404 -22.57 -7.65 40.09
N ASN A 405 -23.34 -7.96 41.11
CA ASN A 405 -23.76 -9.32 41.46
C ASN A 405 -25.19 -9.67 40.95
N SER A 406 -25.78 -8.83 40.12
CA SER A 406 -27.07 -9.13 39.49
C SER A 406 -26.98 -10.31 38.52
N GLU A 407 -28.10 -11.02 38.33
CA GLU A 407 -28.19 -12.09 37.34
C GLU A 407 -27.94 -11.57 35.90
N SER A 408 -28.32 -10.34 35.62
CA SER A 408 -28.12 -9.69 34.32
C SER A 408 -26.66 -9.40 34.00
N ASN A 409 -25.75 -9.53 34.96
CA ASN A 409 -24.31 -9.37 34.77
C ASN A 409 -23.63 -10.71 34.42
N SER A 410 -24.26 -11.50 33.57
CA SER A 410 -23.69 -12.77 33.05
C SER A 410 -24.14 -13.01 31.61
N LEU A 411 -23.34 -13.74 30.82
CA LEU A 411 -23.66 -14.04 29.43
C LEU A 411 -24.88 -14.95 29.30
N GLU A 412 -25.00 -15.94 30.18
CA GLU A 412 -26.13 -16.90 30.21
C GLU A 412 -27.50 -16.21 30.43
N PHE A 413 -27.51 -15.03 31.03
CA PHE A 413 -28.75 -14.26 31.19
C PHE A 413 -29.35 -13.84 29.84
N TYR A 414 -28.53 -13.55 28.86
CA TYR A 414 -28.93 -13.05 27.54
C TYR A 414 -29.23 -14.18 26.55
N LEU A 415 -29.02 -15.46 26.89
CA LEU A 415 -29.40 -16.59 26.03
C LEU A 415 -30.91 -16.64 25.85
N LYS A 416 -31.38 -16.88 24.62
CA LYS A 416 -32.80 -17.09 24.28
C LYS A 416 -33.31 -18.41 24.84
N ASP A 417 -32.50 -19.49 24.80
CA ASP A 417 -32.77 -20.76 25.44
C ASP A 417 -31.62 -21.12 26.38
N LYS A 418 -31.93 -21.22 27.68
CA LYS A 418 -30.96 -21.55 28.75
C LYS A 418 -30.67 -23.04 28.89
N ASN A 419 -31.41 -23.89 28.20
CA ASN A 419 -31.34 -25.34 28.34
C ASN A 419 -30.82 -26.06 27.10
N LYS A 420 -30.77 -25.38 25.96
CA LYS A 420 -30.42 -26.00 24.69
C LYS A 420 -29.47 -25.12 23.90
N PHE A 421 -28.46 -25.76 23.31
CA PHE A 421 -27.58 -25.16 22.29
C PHE A 421 -27.76 -25.97 21.00
N PRO A 422 -27.91 -25.33 19.83
CA PRO A 422 -28.02 -26.04 18.55
C PRO A 422 -26.78 -26.90 18.30
N GLU A 423 -27.00 -28.07 17.68
CA GLU A 423 -25.91 -28.98 17.21
C GLU A 423 -24.81 -29.24 18.26
N ASN A 424 -25.16 -29.24 19.55
CA ASN A 424 -24.24 -29.34 20.71
C ASN A 424 -23.32 -30.58 20.68
N HIS A 425 -23.64 -31.58 19.87
CA HIS A 425 -22.86 -32.81 19.67
C HIS A 425 -21.68 -32.62 18.71
N LEU A 426 -21.71 -31.60 17.84
CA LEU A 426 -20.64 -31.28 16.92
C LEU A 426 -19.46 -30.62 17.65
N SER A 427 -18.29 -30.63 17.03
CA SER A 427 -17.11 -30.00 17.61
C SER A 427 -17.18 -28.47 17.47
N HIS A 428 -17.26 -27.80 18.62
CA HIS A 428 -17.31 -26.34 18.71
C HIS A 428 -15.95 -25.77 19.09
N TYR A 429 -15.70 -24.60 18.59
CA TYR A 429 -14.49 -23.81 18.83
C TYR A 429 -14.90 -22.49 19.46
N ILE A 430 -14.12 -22.01 20.41
CA ILE A 430 -14.36 -20.74 21.10
C ILE A 430 -13.09 -19.90 21.01
N HIS A 431 -13.21 -18.65 20.64
CA HIS A 431 -12.12 -17.71 20.72
C HIS A 431 -12.52 -16.45 21.48
N ILE A 432 -11.58 -15.93 22.27
CA ILE A 432 -11.77 -14.75 23.09
C ILE A 432 -10.60 -13.79 22.82
N ASP A 433 -10.92 -12.64 22.25
CA ASP A 433 -10.01 -11.50 22.24
C ASP A 433 -10.24 -10.72 23.54
N GLN A 434 -9.34 -10.96 24.51
CA GLN A 434 -9.55 -10.54 25.90
C GLN A 434 -8.98 -9.17 26.19
N SER A 435 -9.84 -8.23 26.61
CA SER A 435 -9.44 -6.96 27.20
C SER A 435 -9.91 -6.85 28.67
N TYR A 436 -9.18 -6.09 29.49
CA TYR A 436 -9.46 -5.96 30.94
C TYR A 436 -10.26 -4.71 31.30
N ALA A 437 -9.91 -3.57 30.70
CA ALA A 437 -10.44 -2.29 31.18
C ALA A 437 -10.54 -1.21 30.11
N HIS A 438 -9.89 -1.36 28.97
CA HIS A 438 -9.70 -0.25 28.02
C HIS A 438 -10.31 -0.51 26.64
N ASP A 439 -10.36 -1.75 26.20
CA ASP A 439 -10.97 -2.16 24.93
C ASP A 439 -12.12 -3.11 25.21
N SER A 440 -13.02 -3.32 24.25
CA SER A 440 -14.04 -4.33 24.37
C SER A 440 -13.38 -5.73 24.37
N THR A 441 -14.08 -6.72 24.91
CA THR A 441 -13.71 -8.12 24.74
C THR A 441 -14.57 -8.72 23.64
N GLY A 442 -13.95 -9.27 22.60
CA GLY A 442 -14.62 -10.09 21.61
C GLY A 442 -14.78 -11.53 22.09
N PHE A 443 -15.94 -12.13 21.85
CA PHE A 443 -16.23 -13.52 22.17
C PHE A 443 -16.98 -14.16 21.00
N ALA A 444 -16.50 -15.31 20.49
CA ALA A 444 -17.13 -16.01 19.40
C ALA A 444 -17.17 -17.53 19.62
N ILE A 445 -18.24 -18.16 19.13
CA ILE A 445 -18.39 -19.61 19.05
C ILE A 445 -18.74 -19.99 17.63
N CYS A 446 -18.08 -21.01 17.08
CA CYS A 446 -18.41 -21.59 15.79
C CYS A 446 -18.29 -23.12 15.84
N HIS A 447 -18.91 -23.81 14.89
CA HIS A 447 -18.73 -25.23 14.68
C HIS A 447 -18.53 -25.57 13.19
N ARG A 448 -18.02 -26.77 12.92
CA ARG A 448 -17.93 -27.32 11.56
C ARG A 448 -19.28 -27.88 11.15
N GLY A 449 -19.78 -27.42 10.02
CA GLY A 449 -20.93 -28.01 9.34
C GLY A 449 -20.55 -29.14 8.39
N GLU A 450 -21.46 -29.47 7.48
CA GLU A 450 -21.23 -30.50 6.46
C GLU A 450 -20.09 -30.08 5.51
N SER A 451 -19.28 -31.07 5.09
CA SER A 451 -18.23 -30.82 4.14
C SER A 451 -18.78 -30.76 2.71
N VAL A 452 -18.31 -29.81 1.92
CA VAL A 452 -18.65 -29.63 0.53
C VAL A 452 -17.48 -30.06 -0.37
N LEU A 453 -17.80 -30.66 -1.54
CA LEU A 453 -16.80 -31.03 -2.52
C LEU A 453 -16.44 -29.82 -3.37
N LYS A 454 -15.16 -29.38 -3.29
CA LYS A 454 -14.63 -28.31 -4.11
C LYS A 454 -13.28 -28.74 -4.71
N ASP A 455 -13.12 -28.54 -6.01
CA ASP A 455 -11.88 -28.88 -6.77
C ASP A 455 -11.36 -30.31 -6.52
N GLY A 456 -12.29 -31.26 -6.27
CA GLY A 456 -11.96 -32.66 -5.98
C GLY A 456 -11.57 -32.96 -4.54
N SER A 457 -11.58 -31.96 -3.64
CA SER A 457 -11.31 -32.10 -2.22
C SER A 457 -12.57 -31.82 -1.38
N LEU A 458 -12.78 -32.59 -0.31
CA LEU A 458 -13.81 -32.30 0.68
C LEU A 458 -13.31 -31.18 1.61
N MET A 459 -14.04 -30.07 1.65
CA MET A 459 -13.70 -28.91 2.48
C MET A 459 -14.83 -28.65 3.48
N PRO A 460 -14.53 -28.40 4.77
CA PRO A 460 -15.55 -28.14 5.78
C PRO A 460 -16.23 -26.80 5.52
N THR A 461 -17.54 -26.74 5.81
CA THR A 461 -18.23 -25.50 6.04
C THR A 461 -18.11 -25.08 7.52
N ILE A 462 -18.19 -23.80 7.80
CA ILE A 462 -18.16 -23.25 9.15
C ILE A 462 -19.46 -22.51 9.44
N ILE A 463 -20.05 -22.79 10.58
CA ILE A 463 -21.24 -22.08 11.04
C ILE A 463 -20.84 -21.27 12.28
N LEU A 464 -21.00 -19.95 12.20
CA LEU A 464 -20.80 -19.06 13.34
C LEU A 464 -22.06 -19.07 14.21
N ASP A 465 -21.96 -19.64 15.39
CA ASP A 465 -23.07 -19.76 16.33
C ASP A 465 -23.39 -18.46 17.03
N CYS A 466 -22.36 -17.69 17.42
CA CYS A 466 -22.50 -16.33 17.93
C CYS A 466 -21.23 -15.51 17.84
N ALA A 467 -21.40 -14.20 17.72
CA ALA A 467 -20.38 -13.18 17.89
C ALA A 467 -20.90 -12.15 18.92
N ILE A 468 -20.10 -11.87 19.95
CA ILE A 468 -20.48 -11.00 21.06
C ILE A 468 -19.40 -9.96 21.30
N ARG A 469 -19.79 -8.70 21.47
CA ARG A 469 -18.98 -7.61 22.00
C ARG A 469 -19.30 -7.38 23.47
N ILE A 470 -18.30 -7.46 24.33
CA ILE A 470 -18.43 -7.12 25.76
C ILE A 470 -17.76 -5.79 25.98
N ASN A 471 -18.56 -4.76 26.12
CA ASN A 471 -18.08 -3.39 26.26
C ASN A 471 -17.50 -3.16 27.67
N PRO A 472 -16.38 -2.40 27.78
CA PRO A 472 -15.81 -2.06 29.08
C PRO A 472 -16.75 -1.14 29.85
N PRO A 473 -16.96 -1.41 31.17
CA PRO A 473 -17.75 -0.52 32.01
C PRO A 473 -16.98 0.78 32.30
N PRO A 474 -17.68 1.87 32.69
CA PRO A 474 -17.01 3.09 33.13
C PRO A 474 -16.05 2.83 34.31
N PRO A 475 -14.88 3.47 34.35
CA PRO A 475 -13.94 3.36 35.45
C PRO A 475 -14.57 3.77 36.80
N PRO A 476 -14.16 3.15 37.93
CA PRO A 476 -13.04 2.19 38.09
C PRO A 476 -13.40 0.74 37.79
N LYS A 477 -14.60 0.45 37.32
CA LYS A 477 -15.08 -0.92 37.06
C LYS A 477 -14.27 -1.55 35.91
N LYS A 478 -14.23 -2.88 35.88
CA LYS A 478 -13.51 -3.66 34.88
C LYS A 478 -14.39 -4.76 34.29
N ILE A 479 -14.06 -5.23 33.10
CA ILE A 479 -14.70 -6.42 32.51
C ILE A 479 -14.40 -7.64 33.41
N SER A 480 -15.43 -8.44 33.69
CA SER A 480 -15.29 -9.63 34.54
C SER A 480 -14.87 -10.86 33.74
N ILE A 481 -13.57 -11.05 33.58
CA ILE A 481 -13.00 -12.23 32.92
C ILE A 481 -13.47 -13.54 33.56
N ALA A 482 -13.63 -13.54 34.89
CA ALA A 482 -14.15 -14.72 35.63
C ALA A 482 -15.57 -15.12 35.18
N ARG A 483 -16.44 -14.15 34.86
CA ARG A 483 -17.79 -14.42 34.37
C ARG A 483 -17.80 -14.91 32.93
N ILE A 484 -16.93 -14.38 32.08
CA ILE A 484 -16.74 -14.88 30.72
C ILE A 484 -16.27 -16.34 30.77
N ARG A 485 -15.28 -16.65 31.60
CA ARG A 485 -14.81 -18.03 31.81
C ARG A 485 -15.91 -18.93 32.40
N SER A 486 -16.73 -18.44 33.34
CA SER A 486 -17.86 -19.17 33.89
C SER A 486 -18.89 -19.53 32.82
N PHE A 487 -19.09 -18.66 31.81
CA PHE A 487 -19.97 -18.97 30.70
C PHE A 487 -19.44 -20.14 29.84
N ILE A 488 -18.14 -20.27 29.64
CA ILE A 488 -17.57 -21.46 28.96
C ILE A 488 -17.89 -22.73 29.73
N PHE A 489 -17.73 -22.71 31.06
CA PHE A 489 -18.13 -23.85 31.89
C PHE A 489 -19.64 -24.13 31.84
N TYR A 490 -20.47 -23.10 31.76
CA TYR A 490 -21.91 -23.23 31.58
C TYR A 490 -22.25 -23.91 30.26
N CYS A 491 -21.64 -23.47 29.13
CA CYS A 491 -21.80 -24.11 27.82
C CYS A 491 -21.47 -25.60 27.87
N ILE A 492 -20.34 -26.00 28.49
CA ILE A 492 -19.92 -27.39 28.58
C ILE A 492 -20.79 -28.20 29.52
N ARG A 493 -21.08 -27.69 30.72
CA ARG A 493 -21.73 -28.47 31.80
C ARG A 493 -23.23 -28.48 31.69
N GLN A 494 -23.86 -27.33 31.36
CA GLN A 494 -25.32 -27.20 31.32
C GLN A 494 -25.87 -27.43 29.91
N LEU A 495 -25.29 -26.76 28.91
CA LEU A 495 -25.73 -26.86 27.51
C LEU A 495 -25.17 -28.11 26.81
N LYS A 496 -24.25 -28.85 27.46
CA LYS A 496 -23.62 -30.07 26.95
C LYS A 496 -22.88 -29.84 25.62
N LEU A 497 -22.32 -28.67 25.46
CA LEU A 497 -21.57 -28.30 24.25
C LEU A 497 -20.28 -29.12 24.19
N ASN A 498 -20.04 -29.76 23.05
CA ASN A 498 -18.80 -30.45 22.78
C ASN A 498 -17.74 -29.43 22.31
N VAL A 499 -16.98 -28.88 23.26
CA VAL A 499 -15.94 -27.87 22.98
C VAL A 499 -14.61 -28.57 22.66
N ALA A 500 -14.21 -28.54 21.40
CA ALA A 500 -12.96 -29.12 20.94
C ALA A 500 -11.75 -28.27 21.37
N LYS A 501 -11.90 -26.93 21.32
CA LYS A 501 -10.80 -26.01 21.63
C LYS A 501 -11.30 -24.64 22.07
N VAL A 502 -10.58 -24.04 23.02
CA VAL A 502 -10.75 -22.65 23.45
C VAL A 502 -9.45 -21.90 23.21
N THR A 503 -9.50 -20.79 22.52
CA THR A 503 -8.32 -19.99 22.23
C THR A 503 -8.46 -18.53 22.69
N TYR A 504 -7.33 -17.91 23.02
CA TYR A 504 -7.23 -16.54 23.49
C TYR A 504 -6.11 -15.81 22.74
N ASP A 505 -6.32 -14.53 22.43
CA ASP A 505 -5.33 -13.76 21.64
C ASP A 505 -4.14 -13.27 22.47
N SER A 506 -4.27 -12.91 23.72
CA SER A 506 -3.26 -12.16 24.47
C SER A 506 -2.65 -12.88 25.69
N PHE A 507 -1.45 -12.44 26.09
CA PHE A 507 -0.75 -12.88 27.30
C PHE A 507 -1.54 -12.63 28.61
N SER A 508 -2.44 -11.65 28.62
CA SER A 508 -3.32 -11.37 29.77
C SER A 508 -4.28 -12.52 30.09
N SER A 509 -4.35 -13.53 29.22
CA SER A 509 -5.24 -14.69 29.30
C SER A 509 -4.62 -15.91 30.00
N ALA A 510 -3.36 -15.84 30.43
CA ALA A 510 -2.63 -16.99 30.99
C ALA A 510 -3.37 -17.67 32.15
N GLU A 511 -3.99 -16.91 33.08
CA GLU A 511 -4.79 -17.45 34.18
C GLU A 511 -6.04 -18.19 33.68
N SER A 512 -6.74 -17.63 32.68
CA SER A 512 -7.92 -18.27 32.10
C SER A 512 -7.56 -19.56 31.39
N ILE A 513 -6.50 -19.58 30.60
CA ILE A 513 -6.00 -20.78 29.92
C ILE A 513 -5.59 -21.84 30.92
N GLN A 514 -4.87 -21.49 31.99
CA GLN A 514 -4.46 -22.41 33.02
C GLN A 514 -5.70 -23.04 33.73
N THR A 515 -6.65 -22.20 34.12
CA THR A 515 -7.88 -22.66 34.81
C THR A 515 -8.70 -23.59 33.92
N LEU A 516 -8.81 -23.34 32.63
CA LEU A 516 -9.50 -24.21 31.68
C LEU A 516 -8.78 -25.56 31.52
N LYS A 517 -7.45 -25.55 31.38
CA LYS A 517 -6.64 -26.79 31.32
C LYS A 517 -6.74 -27.63 32.58
N GLU A 518 -6.71 -27.04 33.77
CA GLU A 518 -6.88 -27.72 35.03
C GLU A 518 -8.27 -28.40 35.18
N ASN A 519 -9.28 -27.90 34.44
CA ASN A 519 -10.60 -28.50 34.33
C ASN A 519 -10.77 -29.43 33.11
N GLY A 520 -9.68 -29.84 32.46
CA GLY A 520 -9.68 -30.80 31.35
C GLY A 520 -10.16 -30.23 30.02
N ILE A 521 -10.21 -28.91 29.86
CA ILE A 521 -10.60 -28.24 28.61
C ILE A 521 -9.33 -27.91 27.83
N ASN A 522 -9.31 -28.25 26.54
CA ASN A 522 -8.24 -27.89 25.65
C ASN A 522 -8.24 -26.38 25.38
N ALA A 523 -7.29 -25.65 25.98
CA ALA A 523 -7.20 -24.21 25.87
C ALA A 523 -5.76 -23.76 25.54
N GLU A 524 -5.59 -22.82 24.63
CA GLU A 524 -4.27 -22.32 24.27
C GLU A 524 -4.29 -20.84 23.85
N MET A 525 -3.11 -20.26 23.67
CA MET A 525 -2.96 -18.93 23.14
C MET A 525 -2.82 -19.00 21.62
N GLN A 526 -3.64 -18.23 20.90
CA GLN A 526 -3.62 -18.11 19.45
C GLN A 526 -3.84 -16.65 19.08
N SER A 527 -2.78 -15.98 18.64
CA SER A 527 -2.88 -14.59 18.21
C SER A 527 -3.26 -14.50 16.73
N VAL A 528 -4.26 -13.68 16.42
CA VAL A 528 -4.70 -13.36 15.05
C VAL A 528 -4.00 -12.11 14.50
N ASP A 529 -3.30 -11.37 15.35
CA ASP A 529 -2.61 -10.12 14.99
C ASP A 529 -1.17 -10.33 14.48
N ARG A 530 -0.62 -11.54 14.60
CA ARG A 530 0.78 -11.80 14.23
C ARG A 530 1.01 -11.98 12.73
N THR A 531 0.03 -12.59 12.05
CA THR A 531 0.03 -12.81 10.61
C THR A 531 -1.37 -12.56 10.06
N ASP A 532 -1.46 -12.36 8.75
CA ASP A 532 -2.74 -12.20 8.04
C ASP A 532 -3.45 -13.51 7.72
N ASP A 533 -2.85 -14.66 8.02
CA ASP A 533 -3.35 -16.00 7.64
C ASP A 533 -4.78 -16.27 8.12
N ALA A 534 -5.09 -15.90 9.37
CA ALA A 534 -6.41 -16.12 9.94
C ALA A 534 -7.50 -15.34 9.21
N TYR A 535 -7.22 -14.08 8.92
CA TYR A 535 -8.12 -13.20 8.16
C TYR A 535 -8.28 -13.64 6.70
N LEU A 536 -7.18 -14.02 6.04
CA LEU A 536 -7.24 -14.52 4.66
C LEU A 536 -8.04 -15.81 4.57
N GLY A 537 -7.85 -16.73 5.53
CA GLY A 537 -8.67 -17.95 5.64
C GLY A 537 -10.18 -17.65 5.79
N PHE A 538 -10.54 -16.63 6.55
CA PHE A 538 -11.93 -16.19 6.67
C PHE A 538 -12.46 -15.59 5.35
N ILE A 539 -11.67 -14.78 4.68
CA ILE A 539 -12.03 -14.20 3.38
C ILE A 539 -12.26 -15.29 2.33
N ASP A 540 -11.41 -16.32 2.29
CA ASP A 540 -11.57 -17.47 1.40
C ASP A 540 -12.89 -18.21 1.64
N LEU A 541 -13.27 -18.39 2.91
CA LEU A 541 -14.56 -19.01 3.27
C LEU A 541 -15.76 -18.16 2.80
N LEU A 542 -15.68 -16.83 2.91
CA LEU A 542 -16.72 -15.92 2.41
C LEU A 542 -16.89 -16.04 0.89
N TYR A 543 -15.80 -15.98 0.14
CA TYR A 543 -15.83 -16.09 -1.32
C TYR A 543 -16.28 -17.48 -1.80
N ASP A 544 -15.95 -18.51 -1.02
CA ASP A 544 -16.31 -19.90 -1.29
C ASP A 544 -17.77 -20.23 -0.92
N GLY A 545 -18.45 -19.34 -0.17
CA GLY A 545 -19.77 -19.63 0.39
C GLY A 545 -19.76 -20.76 1.40
N ARG A 546 -18.62 -20.96 2.10
CA ARG A 546 -18.41 -22.03 3.10
C ARG A 546 -18.52 -21.55 4.54
N VAL A 547 -18.94 -20.31 4.76
CA VAL A 547 -19.27 -19.79 6.10
C VAL A 547 -20.69 -19.27 6.12
N SER A 548 -21.39 -19.52 7.24
CA SER A 548 -22.75 -19.03 7.46
C SER A 548 -22.90 -18.43 8.87
N PHE A 549 -23.67 -17.36 8.99
CA PHE A 549 -23.97 -16.68 10.24
C PHE A 549 -25.38 -16.07 10.21
N ASN A 550 -25.95 -15.80 11.38
CA ASN A 550 -27.25 -15.15 11.49
C ASN A 550 -27.17 -13.63 11.22
N LYS A 551 -28.34 -13.00 11.05
CA LYS A 551 -28.43 -11.58 10.69
C LYS A 551 -27.90 -10.65 11.80
N MET A 552 -28.15 -10.94 13.07
CA MET A 552 -27.73 -10.10 14.21
C MET A 552 -26.20 -10.05 14.31
N ASP A 553 -25.53 -11.20 14.17
CA ASP A 553 -24.07 -11.28 14.19
C ASP A 553 -23.45 -10.69 12.93
N ALA A 554 -24.11 -10.88 11.77
CA ALA A 554 -23.68 -10.23 10.51
C ALA A 554 -23.66 -8.70 10.64
N ASP A 555 -24.68 -8.10 11.26
CA ASP A 555 -24.77 -6.65 11.40
C ASP A 555 -23.68 -6.12 12.37
N LEU A 556 -23.37 -6.85 13.45
CA LEU A 556 -22.29 -6.51 14.36
C LEU A 556 -20.92 -6.57 13.67
N MET A 557 -20.62 -7.67 13.00
CA MET A 557 -19.35 -7.87 12.28
C MET A 557 -19.18 -6.90 11.10
N ALA A 558 -20.28 -6.52 10.42
CA ALA A 558 -20.23 -5.62 9.28
C ALA A 558 -19.69 -4.22 9.64
N THR A 559 -19.85 -3.78 10.89
CA THR A 559 -19.31 -2.50 11.36
C THR A 559 -17.79 -2.47 11.35
N GLU A 560 -17.14 -3.63 11.44
CA GLU A 560 -15.68 -3.75 11.48
C GLU A 560 -15.08 -4.27 10.17
N ILE A 561 -15.59 -5.39 9.61
CA ILE A 561 -14.98 -6.06 8.45
C ILE A 561 -14.80 -5.15 7.23
N PHE A 562 -15.77 -4.27 6.97
CA PHE A 562 -15.70 -3.32 5.85
C PHE A 562 -14.76 -2.14 6.07
N GLU A 563 -14.23 -1.98 7.27
CA GLU A 563 -13.26 -0.93 7.63
C GLU A 563 -11.84 -1.48 7.77
N LEU A 564 -11.67 -2.81 7.86
CA LEU A 564 -10.37 -3.44 7.96
C LEU A 564 -9.54 -3.28 6.69
N VAL A 565 -8.24 -3.06 6.90
CA VAL A 565 -7.22 -2.89 5.86
C VAL A 565 -6.21 -4.03 5.96
N HIS A 566 -5.92 -4.66 4.83
CA HIS A 566 -4.88 -5.64 4.71
C HIS A 566 -3.56 -4.96 4.34
N TYR A 567 -2.67 -4.81 5.30
CA TYR A 567 -1.29 -4.33 5.10
C TYR A 567 -0.41 -5.47 4.61
N ARG A 568 -0.52 -5.82 3.33
CA ARG A 568 0.16 -6.96 2.70
C ARG A 568 1.68 -6.96 2.96
N GLU A 569 2.30 -5.79 2.96
CA GLU A 569 3.72 -5.60 3.21
C GLU A 569 4.16 -5.99 4.63
N ARG A 570 3.24 -5.95 5.58
CA ARG A 570 3.47 -6.27 6.99
C ARG A 570 2.88 -7.62 7.39
N HIS A 571 2.23 -8.32 6.45
CA HIS A 571 1.43 -9.51 6.73
C HIS A 571 0.48 -9.28 7.93
N LYS A 572 -0.20 -8.14 7.93
CA LYS A 572 -1.07 -7.73 9.02
C LYS A 572 -2.40 -7.19 8.49
N VAL A 573 -3.48 -7.53 9.19
CA VAL A 573 -4.79 -6.92 9.03
C VAL A 573 -5.04 -5.99 10.21
N ASP A 574 -5.40 -4.75 9.92
CA ASP A 574 -5.65 -3.73 10.94
C ASP A 574 -6.64 -2.69 10.41
N HIS A 575 -7.11 -1.79 11.25
CA HIS A 575 -7.87 -0.63 10.76
C HIS A 575 -7.03 0.30 9.91
N GLN A 576 -7.67 1.04 9.01
CA GLN A 576 -7.03 2.24 8.48
C GLN A 576 -6.57 3.10 9.67
N PRO A 577 -5.38 3.73 9.57
CA PRO A 577 -5.00 4.72 10.56
C PRO A 577 -6.17 5.70 10.70
N ASN A 578 -6.74 5.78 11.88
CA ASN A 578 -7.89 6.63 12.15
C ASN A 578 -7.59 8.04 11.66
N GLY A 579 -8.63 8.72 11.19
CA GLY A 579 -8.51 10.11 10.79
C GLY A 579 -7.96 10.94 11.95
N CYS A 580 -6.97 11.80 11.66
CA CYS A 580 -6.24 12.58 12.66
C CYS A 580 -6.66 14.03 12.63
N PHE A 581 -6.47 14.74 13.74
CA PHE A 581 -6.70 16.19 13.85
C PHE A 581 -5.42 17.01 13.79
N SER A 582 -5.51 18.23 13.29
CA SER A 582 -4.40 19.19 13.46
C SER A 582 -4.12 19.45 14.94
N GLY A 583 -2.86 19.68 15.30
CA GLY A 583 -2.45 19.86 16.70
C GLY A 583 -3.17 21.00 17.46
N ASN A 584 -3.77 21.94 16.74
CA ASN A 584 -4.54 23.04 17.35
C ASN A 584 -6.02 22.71 17.56
N THR A 585 -6.50 21.56 17.11
CA THR A 585 -7.88 21.11 17.36
C THR A 585 -8.12 20.96 18.84
N LYS A 586 -9.20 21.57 19.32
CA LYS A 586 -9.56 21.56 20.74
C LYS A 586 -10.33 20.28 21.08
N ILE A 587 -9.93 19.65 22.19
CA ILE A 587 -10.61 18.51 22.80
C ILE A 587 -11.28 19.00 24.08
N LYS A 588 -12.50 18.53 24.33
CA LYS A 588 -13.24 18.86 25.55
C LYS A 588 -12.76 17.97 26.68
N VAL A 589 -12.05 18.55 27.67
CA VAL A 589 -11.50 17.84 28.82
C VAL A 589 -12.31 18.15 30.05
N SER A 590 -12.69 17.12 30.82
CA SER A 590 -13.50 17.28 32.03
C SER A 590 -12.73 18.06 33.10
N GLY A 591 -13.40 19.05 33.67
CA GLY A 591 -12.82 19.92 34.73
C GLY A 591 -11.82 20.97 34.21
N GLU A 592 -11.26 20.83 32.98
CA GLU A 592 -10.24 21.73 32.45
C GLU A 592 -10.71 22.57 31.24
N GLY A 593 -11.83 22.18 30.60
CA GLY A 593 -12.37 22.88 29.44
C GLY A 593 -11.75 22.43 28.10
N ASN A 594 -11.55 23.36 27.17
CA ASN A 594 -11.14 23.03 25.80
C ASN A 594 -9.61 23.18 25.61
N ILE A 595 -8.89 22.09 25.52
CA ILE A 595 -7.41 22.03 25.40
C ILE A 595 -7.02 21.57 23.98
N ALA A 596 -5.93 22.11 23.41
CA ALA A 596 -5.46 21.67 22.10
C ALA A 596 -4.85 20.26 22.19
N ILE A 597 -5.16 19.39 21.22
CA ILE A 597 -4.75 17.97 21.25
C ILE A 597 -3.22 17.82 21.38
N LYS A 598 -2.42 18.68 20.76
CA LYS A 598 -0.97 18.68 20.88
C LYS A 598 -0.45 18.92 22.30
N ASP A 599 -1.21 19.70 23.10
CA ASP A 599 -0.86 20.06 24.48
C ASP A 599 -1.26 18.96 25.48
N LEU A 600 -1.97 17.95 25.01
CA LEU A 600 -2.38 16.76 25.77
C LEU A 600 -1.42 15.56 25.57
N VAL A 601 -0.49 15.64 24.63
CA VAL A 601 0.45 14.53 24.34
C VAL A 601 1.33 14.24 25.57
N GLY A 602 1.38 12.96 25.96
CA GLY A 602 2.16 12.50 27.10
C GLY A 602 1.50 12.68 28.47
N ARG A 603 0.26 13.14 28.52
CA ARG A 603 -0.55 13.16 29.75
C ARG A 603 -1.26 11.81 29.93
N GLU A 604 -1.29 11.30 31.17
CA GLU A 604 -1.91 10.00 31.53
C GLU A 604 -3.26 10.16 32.25
N ASP A 605 -3.65 11.38 32.62
CA ASP A 605 -4.81 11.71 33.45
C ASP A 605 -5.93 12.44 32.69
N VAL A 606 -5.97 12.33 31.36
CA VAL A 606 -6.92 13.05 30.53
C VAL A 606 -8.30 12.34 30.59
N ILE A 607 -9.31 13.06 31.06
CA ILE A 607 -10.71 12.63 31.00
C ILE A 607 -11.43 13.52 30.01
N SER A 608 -11.98 12.95 28.94
CA SER A 608 -12.79 13.64 27.94
C SER A 608 -14.25 13.22 28.08
N PHE A 609 -15.05 13.49 27.06
CA PHE A 609 -16.43 13.07 26.99
C PHE A 609 -16.63 12.19 25.76
N GLY A 610 -17.44 11.16 25.88
CA GLY A 610 -17.87 10.30 24.79
C GLY A 610 -19.38 10.08 24.83
N MET A 611 -19.91 9.36 23.87
CA MET A 611 -21.32 9.03 23.77
C MET A 611 -21.49 7.50 23.87
N ASP A 612 -22.32 7.04 24.81
CA ASP A 612 -22.65 5.63 24.98
C ASP A 612 -23.67 5.14 23.93
N ASP A 613 -23.96 3.84 23.92
CA ASP A 613 -24.89 3.21 22.98
C ASP A 613 -26.35 3.67 23.16
N SER A 614 -26.66 4.24 24.31
CA SER A 614 -27.98 4.85 24.60
C SER A 614 -28.04 6.32 24.20
N ASN A 615 -27.01 6.83 23.51
CA ASN A 615 -26.80 8.23 23.14
C ASN A 615 -26.69 9.19 24.34
N ASN A 616 -26.28 8.72 25.51
CA ASN A 616 -25.96 9.56 26.64
C ASN A 616 -24.49 9.99 26.56
N ILE A 617 -24.23 11.23 26.91
CA ILE A 617 -22.87 11.75 27.01
C ILE A 617 -22.31 11.39 28.38
N ILE A 618 -21.19 10.72 28.42
CA ILE A 618 -20.50 10.25 29.62
C ILE A 618 -19.04 10.73 29.63
N GLU A 619 -18.45 10.81 30.81
CA GLU A 619 -17.02 11.06 30.96
C GLU A 619 -16.23 9.79 30.61
N VAL A 620 -15.20 9.93 29.76
CA VAL A 620 -14.38 8.82 29.27
C VAL A 620 -12.90 9.11 29.49
N PRO A 621 -12.12 8.21 30.06
CA PRO A 621 -10.69 8.35 30.14
C PRO A 621 -10.07 8.22 28.73
N ILE A 622 -9.04 8.99 28.47
CA ILE A 622 -8.23 8.88 27.26
C ILE A 622 -6.96 8.10 27.61
N LYS A 623 -6.77 6.96 26.94
CA LYS A 623 -5.66 6.05 27.18
C LYS A 623 -4.34 6.59 26.68
N LYS A 624 -4.35 7.16 25.48
CA LYS A 624 -3.14 7.65 24.82
C LYS A 624 -3.46 8.78 23.86
N ILE A 625 -2.55 9.74 23.77
CA ILE A 625 -2.59 10.84 22.80
C ILE A 625 -1.19 10.93 22.16
N TRP A 626 -1.12 10.92 20.85
CA TRP A 626 0.16 10.93 20.14
C TRP A 626 0.13 11.72 18.85
N LYS A 627 1.31 12.19 18.44
CA LYS A 627 1.54 12.69 17.09
C LYS A 627 1.66 11.51 16.13
N VAL A 628 0.85 11.47 15.09
CA VAL A 628 0.82 10.36 14.13
C VAL A 628 1.83 10.60 13.02
N LYS A 629 1.67 11.69 12.25
CA LYS A 629 2.50 12.02 11.07
C LYS A 629 2.32 13.48 10.69
N THR A 630 2.94 13.89 9.61
CA THR A 630 2.57 15.11 8.88
C THR A 630 1.68 14.74 7.70
N GLU A 631 0.63 15.53 7.43
CA GLU A 631 -0.34 15.26 6.36
C GLU A 631 -0.62 16.54 5.57
N ASP A 632 -0.75 16.41 4.26
CA ASP A 632 -1.05 17.52 3.35
C ASP A 632 -2.49 17.50 2.81
N LYS A 633 -3.11 16.31 2.72
CA LYS A 633 -4.50 16.13 2.27
C LYS A 633 -5.48 16.34 3.42
N ILE A 634 -6.00 17.53 3.53
CA ILE A 634 -6.72 18.01 4.72
C ILE A 634 -8.15 18.39 4.36
N SER A 635 -9.05 18.19 5.32
CA SER A 635 -10.41 18.74 5.34
C SER A 635 -10.53 19.81 6.42
N LYS A 636 -11.05 20.96 6.07
CA LYS A 636 -11.50 22.00 6.99
C LYS A 636 -13.01 21.93 7.08
N VAL A 637 -13.53 21.47 8.21
CA VAL A 637 -14.97 21.37 8.48
C VAL A 637 -15.40 22.57 9.31
N ARG A 638 -16.33 23.35 8.79
CA ARG A 638 -16.97 24.45 9.50
C ARG A 638 -18.27 23.96 10.12
N ILE A 639 -18.39 24.08 11.43
CA ILE A 639 -19.49 23.55 12.22
C ILE A 639 -20.21 24.71 12.87
N LEU A 640 -21.51 24.86 12.57
CA LEU A 640 -22.41 25.82 13.20
C LEU A 640 -23.03 25.16 14.45
N ASN A 641 -22.82 25.75 15.59
CA ASN A 641 -23.65 25.49 16.77
C ASN A 641 -24.97 26.23 16.59
N ILE A 642 -26.07 25.51 16.46
CA ILE A 642 -27.40 26.10 16.19
C ILE A 642 -27.94 26.83 17.41
N ASP A 643 -27.51 26.47 18.62
CA ASP A 643 -28.04 27.02 19.88
C ASP A 643 -27.53 28.44 20.14
N ASP A 644 -26.30 28.76 19.76
CA ASP A 644 -25.67 30.09 19.99
C ASP A 644 -25.25 30.80 18.69
N GLY A 645 -25.40 30.18 17.53
CA GLY A 645 -25.04 30.72 16.23
C GLY A 645 -23.55 30.82 15.94
N GLN A 646 -22.68 30.28 16.81
CA GLN A 646 -21.25 30.32 16.61
C GLN A 646 -20.78 29.27 15.55
N ILE A 647 -19.82 29.67 14.72
CA ILE A 647 -19.17 28.78 13.76
C ILE A 647 -17.76 28.48 14.26
N THR A 648 -17.46 27.19 14.40
CA THR A 648 -16.12 26.68 14.72
C THR A 648 -15.50 25.97 13.50
N GLU A 649 -14.18 26.01 13.39
CA GLU A 649 -13.45 25.30 12.34
C GLU A 649 -12.65 24.14 12.95
N VAL A 650 -12.81 22.97 12.36
CA VAL A 650 -12.04 21.76 12.70
C VAL A 650 -11.19 21.40 11.48
N ILE A 651 -9.88 21.26 11.68
CA ILE A 651 -8.94 20.83 10.64
C ILE A 651 -8.51 19.40 10.97
N CYS A 652 -8.77 18.48 10.04
CA CYS A 652 -8.51 17.07 10.20
C CYS A 652 -8.11 16.45 8.86
N THR A 653 -7.64 15.20 8.89
CA THR A 653 -7.45 14.41 7.68
C THR A 653 -8.79 14.16 7.00
N ARG A 654 -8.80 13.89 5.70
CA ARG A 654 -10.02 13.74 4.89
C ARG A 654 -10.90 12.58 5.33
N ASN A 655 -10.30 11.52 5.83
CA ASN A 655 -10.94 10.28 6.28
C ASN A 655 -11.44 10.31 7.74
N HIS A 656 -11.31 11.44 8.46
CA HIS A 656 -11.76 11.50 9.84
C HIS A 656 -13.28 11.39 9.96
N LEU A 657 -13.78 10.54 10.87
CA LEU A 657 -15.19 10.18 10.98
C LEU A 657 -15.93 11.05 11.99
N PHE A 658 -17.01 11.68 11.53
CA PHE A 658 -17.92 12.49 12.35
C PHE A 658 -19.25 11.77 12.55
N LYS A 659 -19.72 11.68 13.81
CA LYS A 659 -21.03 11.07 14.12
C LYS A 659 -22.18 12.02 13.75
N THR A 660 -23.14 11.52 13.00
CA THR A 660 -24.34 12.28 12.60
C THR A 660 -25.52 11.95 13.51
N LYS A 661 -26.48 12.87 13.63
CA LYS A 661 -27.75 12.64 14.39
C LYS A 661 -28.57 11.42 13.90
N LYS A 662 -28.26 10.89 12.70
CA LYS A 662 -28.86 9.65 12.19
C LYS A 662 -28.13 8.40 12.67
N GLY A 663 -27.17 8.53 13.58
CA GLY A 663 -26.36 7.42 14.12
C GLY A 663 -25.28 6.87 13.19
N LYS A 664 -25.04 7.51 12.02
CA LYS A 664 -24.01 7.09 11.07
C LYS A 664 -22.75 7.92 11.25
N TYR A 665 -21.59 7.28 11.04
CA TYR A 665 -20.31 7.96 10.91
C TYR A 665 -20.06 8.33 9.44
N VAL A 666 -19.59 9.55 9.19
CA VAL A 666 -19.34 10.11 7.86
C VAL A 666 -17.96 10.76 7.83
N GLU A 667 -17.17 10.46 6.82
CA GLU A 667 -15.84 11.06 6.63
C GLU A 667 -15.91 12.58 6.48
N ALA A 668 -14.94 13.28 7.04
CA ALA A 668 -14.83 14.74 6.94
C ALA A 668 -14.93 15.25 5.50
N SER A 669 -14.33 14.53 4.56
CA SER A 669 -14.33 14.86 3.13
C SER A 669 -15.69 14.71 2.44
N GLN A 670 -16.61 13.96 3.04
CA GLN A 670 -17.93 13.60 2.49
C GLN A 670 -19.09 14.32 3.20
N LEU A 671 -18.79 15.08 4.25
CA LEU A 671 -19.80 15.83 4.95
C LEU A 671 -20.39 16.92 4.03
N GLU A 672 -21.70 16.99 3.97
CA GLU A 672 -22.45 18.00 3.21
C GLU A 672 -22.94 19.11 4.11
N THR A 673 -23.08 20.31 3.57
CA THR A 673 -23.66 21.46 4.30
C THR A 673 -25.10 21.14 4.71
N GLY A 674 -25.42 21.40 5.98
CA GLY A 674 -26.73 21.14 6.57
C GLY A 674 -26.85 19.77 7.26
N VAL A 675 -25.84 18.89 7.15
CA VAL A 675 -25.82 17.63 7.91
C VAL A 675 -25.78 17.95 9.41
N LEU A 676 -26.68 17.35 10.18
CA LEU A 676 -26.72 17.45 11.63
C LEU A 676 -25.72 16.48 12.26
N LEU A 677 -24.81 17.00 13.07
CA LEU A 677 -23.81 16.23 13.81
C LEU A 677 -24.30 15.93 15.24
N ASP A 678 -23.84 14.80 15.75
CA ASP A 678 -24.17 14.36 17.11
C ASP A 678 -23.16 14.92 18.13
N GLY A 679 -23.63 15.19 19.35
CA GLY A 679 -22.80 15.76 20.41
C GLY A 679 -23.55 16.60 21.43
N PHE A 680 -22.81 17.41 22.18
CA PHE A 680 -23.35 18.39 23.13
C PHE A 680 -24.06 19.55 22.41
N GLY A 681 -25.39 19.62 22.47
CA GLY A 681 -26.20 20.65 21.79
C GLY A 681 -26.54 20.27 20.34
N HIS A 682 -26.94 21.30 19.57
CA HIS A 682 -27.35 21.12 18.18
C HIS A 682 -26.30 21.66 17.23
N HIS A 683 -25.69 20.80 16.46
CA HIS A 683 -24.61 21.14 15.54
C HIS A 683 -24.98 20.79 14.10
N SER A 684 -24.62 21.64 13.16
CA SER A 684 -24.80 21.45 11.74
C SER A 684 -23.53 21.78 10.98
N VAL A 685 -23.25 21.03 9.93
CA VAL A 685 -22.15 21.34 9.00
C VAL A 685 -22.48 22.61 8.24
N ALA A 686 -21.71 23.69 8.44
CA ALA A 686 -21.84 24.96 7.74
C ALA A 686 -21.06 24.97 6.40
N GLY A 687 -20.13 24.07 6.22
CA GLY A 687 -19.38 23.87 4.97
C GLY A 687 -18.14 23.03 5.19
N VAL A 688 -17.67 22.42 4.11
CA VAL A 688 -16.44 21.63 4.08
C VAL A 688 -15.54 22.12 2.96
N LEU A 689 -14.26 22.28 3.24
CA LEU A 689 -13.23 22.60 2.26
C LEU A 689 -12.16 21.53 2.28
N ASN A 690 -12.12 20.73 1.23
CA ASN A 690 -11.06 19.75 0.99
C ASN A 690 -9.93 20.40 0.18
N TYR A 691 -8.71 20.41 0.71
CA TYR A 691 -7.57 21.02 0.04
C TYR A 691 -6.28 20.25 0.33
N THR A 692 -5.27 20.48 -0.50
CA THR A 692 -3.90 20.00 -0.23
C THR A 692 -3.12 21.18 0.31
N SER A 693 -2.56 21.03 1.51
CA SER A 693 -1.77 22.08 2.16
C SER A 693 -0.41 22.20 1.48
N PHE A 694 0.05 23.42 1.25
CA PHE A 694 1.37 23.68 0.68
C PHE A 694 2.52 23.22 1.60
N TYR A 695 2.29 23.29 2.93
CA TYR A 695 3.17 22.72 3.93
C TYR A 695 2.39 21.64 4.69
N PRO A 696 2.94 20.39 4.78
CA PRO A 696 2.32 19.34 5.57
C PRO A 696 2.11 19.78 7.02
N ILE A 697 0.92 19.52 7.57
CA ILE A 697 0.58 19.84 8.96
C ILE A 697 0.79 18.63 9.85
N GLU A 698 1.26 18.86 11.08
CA GLU A 698 1.33 17.82 12.10
C GLU A 698 -0.08 17.42 12.51
N VAL A 699 -0.37 16.12 12.44
CA VAL A 699 -1.65 15.54 12.82
C VAL A 699 -1.51 14.60 14.01
N TYR A 700 -2.52 14.60 14.85
CA TYR A 700 -2.56 13.93 16.13
C TYR A 700 -3.82 13.08 16.23
N ASP A 701 -3.70 11.98 16.97
CA ASP A 701 -4.80 11.10 17.29
C ASP A 701 -4.84 10.80 18.79
N MET A 702 -5.99 10.30 19.26
CA MET A 702 -6.16 9.91 20.65
C MET A 702 -7.08 8.69 20.77
N GLU A 703 -6.79 7.84 21.74
CA GLU A 703 -7.48 6.59 21.99
C GLU A 703 -8.44 6.73 23.16
N SER A 704 -9.75 6.51 22.89
CA SER A 704 -10.83 6.45 23.89
C SER A 704 -11.34 5.02 24.02
N PRO A 705 -10.99 4.31 25.09
CA PRO A 705 -11.25 2.88 25.22
C PRO A 705 -12.70 2.55 25.63
N VAL A 706 -13.46 3.51 26.16
CA VAL A 706 -14.77 3.23 26.76
C VAL A 706 -15.91 3.31 25.75
N THR A 707 -15.86 4.27 24.84
CA THR A 707 -16.98 4.55 23.92
C THR A 707 -16.56 4.46 22.47
N SER A 708 -15.29 4.11 22.17
CA SER A 708 -14.71 4.17 20.83
C SER A 708 -14.97 5.51 20.10
N ASN A 709 -15.30 6.56 20.86
CA ASN A 709 -15.55 7.89 20.40
C ASN A 709 -15.20 8.93 21.49
N TYR A 710 -14.99 10.17 21.07
CA TYR A 710 -14.69 11.26 22.00
C TYR A 710 -15.18 12.61 21.49
N CYS A 711 -15.21 13.60 22.39
CA CYS A 711 -15.81 14.90 22.14
C CYS A 711 -14.77 15.96 21.81
N LEU A 712 -14.97 16.65 20.69
CA LEU A 712 -14.21 17.84 20.34
C LEU A 712 -14.59 19.03 21.23
N GLY A 713 -13.74 20.04 21.27
CA GLY A 713 -13.95 21.26 22.06
C GLY A 713 -15.22 22.03 21.70
N ASN A 714 -15.75 21.85 20.49
CA ASN A 714 -17.02 22.41 20.04
C ASN A 714 -18.23 21.51 20.40
N GLY A 715 -18.05 20.38 21.03
CA GLY A 715 -19.11 19.48 21.47
C GLY A 715 -19.46 18.34 20.52
N VAL A 716 -18.86 18.21 19.35
CA VAL A 716 -19.13 17.15 18.36
C VAL A 716 -18.41 15.84 18.70
N ILE A 717 -19.07 14.70 18.47
CA ILE A 717 -18.54 13.35 18.70
C ILE A 717 -17.87 12.76 17.45
N VAL A 718 -16.72 12.08 17.64
CA VAL A 718 -15.88 11.42 16.62
C VAL A 718 -15.38 10.06 17.09
N HIS A 719 -14.96 9.12 16.19
CA HIS A 719 -14.83 7.65 16.41
C HIS A 719 -13.41 7.10 16.58
N ASN A 720 -13.29 5.86 17.24
CA ASN A 720 -12.11 4.96 17.26
C ASN A 720 -12.40 3.54 17.81
N SER A 721 -12.09 2.37 17.15
CA SER A 721 -11.62 0.98 17.51
C SER A 721 -12.27 -0.29 16.89
N LYS A 722 -11.62 -1.53 17.07
CA LYS A 722 -12.00 -2.87 16.57
C LYS A 722 -11.84 -3.94 17.66
N ASP A 723 -12.73 -4.96 17.81
CA ASP A 723 -12.58 -6.04 18.80
C ASP A 723 -13.34 -7.35 18.47
N VAL A 724 -14.42 -7.30 17.67
CA VAL A 724 -15.26 -8.48 17.40
C VAL A 724 -14.69 -9.33 16.29
N MET A 725 -14.12 -8.71 15.26
CA MET A 725 -13.57 -9.47 14.12
C MET A 725 -12.38 -10.33 14.51
N ASP A 726 -11.53 -9.89 15.45
CA ASP A 726 -10.42 -10.69 15.94
C ASP A 726 -10.94 -11.96 16.64
N ALA A 727 -12.02 -11.85 17.44
CA ALA A 727 -12.65 -13.02 18.07
C ALA A 727 -13.28 -14.00 17.05
N VAL A 728 -14.00 -13.48 16.06
CA VAL A 728 -14.65 -14.31 15.03
C VAL A 728 -13.60 -15.01 14.15
N VAL A 729 -12.62 -14.28 13.67
CA VAL A 729 -11.57 -14.81 12.80
C VAL A 729 -10.71 -15.83 13.54
N GLY A 730 -10.37 -15.58 14.81
CA GLY A 730 -9.63 -16.52 15.64
C GLY A 730 -10.40 -17.82 15.91
N CYS A 731 -11.72 -17.72 16.15
CA CYS A 731 -12.60 -18.87 16.30
C CYS A 731 -12.63 -19.74 15.03
N ILE A 732 -12.88 -19.12 13.89
CA ILE A 732 -12.96 -19.78 12.58
C ILE A 732 -11.60 -20.39 12.19
N HIS A 733 -10.49 -19.69 12.44
CA HIS A 733 -9.15 -20.20 12.19
C HIS A 733 -8.85 -21.47 12.99
N SER A 734 -9.24 -21.51 14.28
CA SER A 734 -9.15 -22.73 15.08
C SER A 734 -9.93 -23.89 14.48
N ALA A 735 -11.13 -23.61 13.97
CA ALA A 735 -11.97 -24.63 13.33
C ALA A 735 -11.38 -25.14 11.99
N ILE A 736 -10.69 -24.31 11.23
CA ILE A 736 -10.04 -24.72 9.98
C ILE A 736 -8.80 -25.58 10.24
N GLN A 737 -7.98 -25.22 11.23
CA GLN A 737 -6.69 -25.86 11.48
C GLN A 737 -6.77 -27.21 12.19
N ASP A 738 -7.91 -27.53 12.81
CA ASP A 738 -8.06 -28.79 13.53
C ASP A 738 -8.13 -29.98 12.55
N LYS A 739 -7.03 -30.71 12.41
CA LYS A 739 -6.89 -31.89 11.53
C LYS A 739 -7.41 -33.18 12.18
N ASP A 740 -7.54 -33.23 13.50
CA ASP A 740 -7.94 -34.43 14.24
C ASP A 740 -9.45 -34.74 14.12
N SER A 741 -10.23 -33.80 13.58
CA SER A 741 -11.67 -33.98 13.33
C SER A 741 -11.99 -34.51 11.92
N GLU A 742 -11.01 -34.93 11.14
CA GLU A 742 -11.25 -35.58 9.84
C GLU A 742 -11.80 -37.00 10.05
N PHE A 743 -13.07 -37.18 9.60
CA PHE A 743 -13.77 -38.44 9.37
C PHE A 743 -14.25 -39.24 10.60
N GLN A 744 -15.31 -38.80 11.21
CA GLN A 744 -16.28 -39.76 11.72
C GLN A 744 -17.51 -39.79 10.78
N THR A 745 -17.46 -40.64 9.76
CA THR A 745 -18.67 -41.03 9.05
C THR A 745 -19.51 -41.91 10.03
N PRO A 746 -20.86 -41.85 9.94
CA PRO A 746 -21.73 -42.65 10.81
C PRO A 746 -21.50 -44.17 10.77
N GLN A 747 -20.69 -44.68 9.85
CA GLN A 747 -20.36 -46.10 9.73
C GLN A 747 -19.12 -46.52 10.54
N GLN A 748 -18.33 -45.64 11.12
CA GLN A 748 -17.17 -45.98 11.92
C GLN A 748 -17.43 -46.06 13.43
N LEU A 749 -18.57 -45.60 13.91
CA LEU A 749 -19.01 -45.73 15.31
C LEU A 749 -19.38 -47.18 15.72
N SER A 750 -19.44 -48.10 14.76
CA SER A 750 -19.76 -49.51 15.03
C SER A 750 -18.55 -50.46 15.05
N ALA A 751 -17.32 -50.00 14.76
CA ALA A 751 -16.14 -50.81 14.61
C ALA A 751 -15.05 -50.60 15.69
N GLY A 752 -15.27 -49.74 16.68
CA GLY A 752 -14.29 -49.35 17.70
C GLY A 752 -14.26 -50.21 18.96
N LEU A 753 -14.45 -51.54 18.85
CA LEU A 753 -14.17 -52.47 19.91
C LEU A 753 -13.43 -53.67 19.32
N ARG A 754 -12.09 -53.61 19.29
CA ARG A 754 -11.11 -54.70 19.44
C ARG A 754 -9.76 -54.37 18.78
N GLY A 755 -8.71 -54.52 19.58
CA GLY A 755 -7.41 -54.99 19.12
C GLY A 755 -6.25 -54.01 19.16
N ASN A 756 -5.45 -54.13 20.23
CA ASN A 756 -4.02 -53.80 20.25
C ASN A 756 -3.29 -54.50 19.10
N TYR A 757 -2.40 -53.80 18.44
CA TYR A 757 -1.13 -54.36 18.00
C TYR A 757 -0.11 -53.21 17.87
N ASP A 758 0.95 -53.34 18.68
CA ASP A 758 2.27 -52.77 18.44
C ASP A 758 2.83 -53.33 17.15
N ASP A 759 3.54 -52.52 16.34
CA ASP A 759 4.90 -52.80 15.88
C ASP A 759 5.27 -51.98 14.62
N TYR A 760 6.50 -51.49 14.68
CA TYR A 760 7.40 -51.02 13.63
C TYR A 760 7.23 -49.64 13.04
N ILE A 761 8.02 -48.76 13.64
CA ILE A 761 8.59 -47.54 13.05
C ILE A 761 9.87 -47.99 12.31
N ASP A 762 9.98 -47.69 11.04
CA ASP A 762 11.24 -47.58 10.34
C ASP A 762 11.58 -46.12 10.12
N GLU A 763 12.57 -45.66 10.91
CA GLU A 763 13.28 -44.41 10.67
C GLU A 763 14.26 -44.69 9.52
N ASP A 764 14.09 -43.99 8.37
CA ASP A 764 15.14 -43.57 7.47
C ASP A 764 14.54 -43.10 6.13
N GLU A 765 14.33 -41.81 6.02
CA GLU A 765 14.48 -41.04 4.78
C GLU A 765 14.41 -39.55 5.08
N ILE A 766 15.54 -39.01 5.56
CA ILE A 766 15.79 -37.59 5.62
C ILE A 766 16.34 -37.16 4.28
N PHE A 767 15.51 -36.57 3.42
CA PHE A 767 15.99 -35.84 2.25
C PHE A 767 16.65 -34.55 2.67
N SER A 768 17.90 -34.36 2.30
CA SER A 768 18.70 -33.19 2.62
C SER A 768 18.25 -31.97 1.80
N LYS A 769 18.39 -30.81 2.42
CA LYS A 769 18.05 -29.48 1.88
C LYS A 769 18.78 -29.08 0.58
N GLU A 770 19.69 -29.92 0.08
CA GLU A 770 20.51 -29.64 -1.10
C GLU A 770 19.90 -30.17 -2.41
N GLU A 771 18.95 -31.08 -2.37
CA GLU A 771 18.32 -31.61 -3.59
C GLU A 771 17.14 -30.82 -4.13
N LEU A 772 16.64 -29.84 -3.36
CA LEU A 772 15.53 -28.93 -3.78
C LEU A 772 15.99 -27.73 -4.62
N LEU A 773 17.30 -27.54 -4.81
CA LEU A 773 17.85 -26.40 -5.58
C LEU A 773 18.32 -26.75 -7.00
N ALA A 774 18.19 -28.02 -7.44
CA ALA A 774 18.69 -28.45 -8.75
C ALA A 774 17.65 -28.48 -9.90
N GLY A 775 16.43 -27.98 -9.69
CA GLY A 775 15.30 -28.14 -10.61
C GLY A 775 14.84 -26.89 -11.38
N TYR A 776 15.63 -25.83 -11.49
CA TYR A 776 15.26 -24.69 -12.34
C TYR A 776 16.40 -24.26 -13.26
N HIS A 777 16.60 -25.01 -14.31
CA HIS A 777 17.22 -24.57 -15.54
C HIS A 777 16.36 -25.11 -16.68
N TYR A 778 15.53 -24.23 -17.24
CA TYR A 778 15.22 -24.10 -18.66
C TYR A 778 14.36 -22.83 -18.87
#